data_d6ef26bea05c2066a019cef5859ad97a
#
_entry.id   d6ef26bea05c2066a019cef5859ad97a
#
_cell.length_a   1.000
_cell.length_b   1.000
_cell.length_c   1.000
_cell.angle_alpha   90.00
_cell.angle_beta   90.00
_cell.angle_gamma   90.00
#
_symmetry.space_group_name_H-M   'P 1'
#
loop_
_entity.id
_entity.type
_entity.pdbx_description
1 polymer ?
#
loop_
_entity_poly.entity_id
_entity_poly.type
_entity_poly.pdbx_seq_one_letter_code
_entity_poly.pdbx_strand_id
1 'polypeptide(L)'
;MPGTAEGQDPGPARSDGIPALGMGLSGLAHWSTQHPFLDLMKSARDWSGYPADRGDFDGRALRAAGYVGADGWPLEVPEGFEGLRTLILTDQPADAGHLRGDYVLSYEGRAEIEVGGRARRLRPEPGRIVFAYEPGPGSVTISVSEIDGDDPIRNIRVVREDLVPLWEAGAVFNPDWIERISDLRVLRFTDWMGTNGSLVSRWEDRPRIGDATWTAWGVPLPVMIELANRVGADPWFNMPHLADDTYVRRFAEVVEARLDPDLKAHVEYSTAVWDSGFPQSDWMRQQAEMRWGPSKTGWAQFYGLRAAQVMDIWADAFGAKAGERLVRIAATQTGQPGIEEYILKAPLALLEMRQFPLESFDAYAITGYFGEELGEDAMAPRVEGWLSRGEQAARQAGSRQGLQRVALREFVRDRRFDEAFSEAAGTVEAGSLARLVEELFPYHAAVAEASGLRLILSEGGTRAVGRGARVDDAKLTAFLTAFNYSPEMARLYDVLLSGWVDAGGTLFTAFADVASPSKYGSWGALRHLEDSNPRWQVLMAYNRKAPADWVTRDPAAFADGVTRVAGEGGETLRGTPRADVLVGGPGDDRLVGAGGHDRLHGGAGRDIAVLPGRRDAYRFSRDGQRLVASGPGGLVKMAGIEELVFSSEADQPVAASGL
;
A
#
# COMPACT_ATOMS: atom_id res chain seq x y z
N MET A 1 17.27 -44.04 9.01
CA MET A 1 17.53 -42.78 9.71
C MET A 1 16.57 -41.77 9.10
N PRO A 2 15.50 -41.34 9.77
CA PRO A 2 14.64 -40.27 9.23
C PRO A 2 15.39 -38.94 9.42
N GLY A 3 15.52 -38.19 8.32
CA GLY A 3 16.02 -36.84 8.33
C GLY A 3 15.08 -35.92 9.10
N THR A 4 15.60 -35.21 10.05
CA THR A 4 14.95 -34.09 10.72
C THR A 4 14.60 -33.06 9.66
N ALA A 5 13.31 -32.76 9.51
CA ALA A 5 12.86 -31.58 8.79
C ALA A 5 13.51 -30.36 9.47
N GLU A 6 14.46 -29.75 8.80
CA GLU A 6 14.99 -28.44 9.17
C GLU A 6 13.81 -27.46 9.07
N GLY A 7 13.41 -26.92 10.21
CA GLY A 7 12.42 -25.86 10.27
C GLY A 7 12.84 -24.74 9.34
N GLN A 8 11.92 -24.29 8.51
CA GLN A 8 12.09 -23.06 7.74
C GLN A 8 12.52 -21.96 8.71
N ASP A 9 13.63 -21.32 8.36
CA ASP A 9 14.21 -20.21 9.08
C ASP A 9 13.10 -19.18 9.38
N PRO A 10 12.90 -18.77 10.64
CA PRO A 10 12.01 -17.67 10.94
C PRO A 10 12.50 -16.48 10.11
N GLY A 11 11.64 -15.89 9.30
CA GLY A 11 11.96 -14.75 8.45
C GLY A 11 12.83 -13.72 9.18
N PRO A 12 13.56 -12.84 8.49
CA PRO A 12 14.59 -12.01 9.07
C PRO A 12 14.08 -11.34 10.35
N ALA A 13 14.74 -11.66 11.45
CA ALA A 13 14.41 -11.08 12.74
C ALA A 13 14.35 -9.56 12.58
N ARG A 14 13.25 -8.95 13.03
CA ARG A 14 13.15 -7.49 13.13
C ARG A 14 14.42 -6.95 13.74
N SER A 15 14.94 -5.84 13.20
CA SER A 15 16.11 -5.19 13.77
C SER A 15 15.89 -4.96 15.26
N ASP A 16 16.93 -5.16 16.08
CA ASP A 16 16.89 -4.88 17.53
C ASP A 16 16.62 -3.38 17.84
N GLY A 17 16.47 -2.55 16.82
CA GLY A 17 16.18 -1.12 16.87
C GLY A 17 14.74 -0.78 16.46
N ILE A 18 14.26 0.40 16.85
CA ILE A 18 12.97 0.91 16.42
C ILE A 18 13.09 1.37 14.95
N PRO A 19 12.18 0.97 14.04
CA PRO A 19 12.22 1.43 12.66
C PRO A 19 12.14 2.96 12.56
N ALA A 20 12.91 3.55 11.64
CA ALA A 20 12.98 5.00 11.46
C ALA A 20 12.30 5.48 10.17
N LEU A 21 12.00 4.55 9.24
CA LEU A 21 11.47 4.82 7.91
C LEU A 21 9.95 4.67 7.86
N GLY A 22 9.27 5.70 7.38
CA GLY A 22 7.90 5.59 6.88
C GLY A 22 7.89 5.22 5.39
N MET A 23 6.76 4.71 4.91
CA MET A 23 6.57 4.35 3.52
C MET A 23 5.17 4.72 3.04
N GLY A 24 5.08 5.43 1.89
CA GLY A 24 3.85 5.56 1.15
C GLY A 24 3.52 4.23 0.45
N LEU A 25 2.33 3.71 0.65
CA LEU A 25 1.90 2.50 -0.05
C LEU A 25 1.40 2.86 -1.44
N SER A 26 1.89 2.14 -2.45
CA SER A 26 1.53 2.36 -3.85
C SER A 26 0.04 2.16 -4.11
N GLY A 27 -0.54 2.96 -4.99
CA GLY A 27 -1.93 2.86 -5.38
C GLY A 27 -2.28 1.50 -5.99
N LEU A 28 -3.53 1.07 -5.78
CA LEU A 28 -4.03 -0.19 -6.31
C LEU A 28 -4.47 -0.05 -7.76
N ALA A 29 -4.03 -0.96 -8.61
CA ALA A 29 -4.47 -1.08 -9.99
C ALA A 29 -4.27 -2.52 -10.49
N HIS A 30 -4.96 -2.88 -11.58
CA HIS A 30 -4.83 -4.22 -12.18
C HIS A 30 -3.42 -4.52 -12.76
N TRP A 31 -2.55 -3.50 -12.82
CA TRP A 31 -1.13 -3.61 -13.20
C TRP A 31 -0.17 -3.44 -12.02
N SER A 32 -0.68 -3.26 -10.78
CA SER A 32 0.16 -3.15 -9.58
C SER A 32 1.03 -4.38 -9.39
N THR A 33 2.29 -4.17 -8.99
CA THR A 33 3.27 -5.23 -8.73
C THR A 33 3.50 -5.49 -7.25
N GLN A 34 2.83 -4.74 -6.37
CA GLN A 34 2.88 -4.92 -4.91
C GLN A 34 2.07 -6.14 -4.44
N HIS A 35 0.98 -6.48 -5.12
CA HIS A 35 0.09 -7.60 -4.78
C HIS A 35 -0.18 -7.75 -3.28
N PRO A 36 -0.73 -6.74 -2.60
CA PRO A 36 -0.81 -6.72 -1.14
C PRO A 36 -1.86 -7.68 -0.60
N PHE A 37 -2.83 -8.09 -1.41
CA PHE A 37 -3.96 -8.93 -1.00
C PHE A 37 -3.88 -10.33 -1.59
N LEU A 38 -4.35 -11.32 -0.83
CA LEU A 38 -4.53 -12.69 -1.30
C LEU A 38 -5.55 -12.77 -2.43
N ASP A 39 -6.67 -12.03 -2.30
CA ASP A 39 -7.70 -11.94 -3.33
C ASP A 39 -7.34 -10.85 -4.36
N LEU A 40 -6.91 -11.26 -5.54
CA LEU A 40 -6.52 -10.36 -6.63
C LEU A 40 -7.68 -9.52 -7.18
N MET A 41 -8.94 -9.90 -6.93
CA MET A 41 -10.09 -9.07 -7.32
C MET A 41 -10.09 -7.72 -6.60
N LYS A 42 -9.46 -7.61 -5.44
CA LYS A 42 -9.34 -6.34 -4.70
C LYS A 42 -8.45 -5.30 -5.42
N SER A 43 -7.57 -5.77 -6.31
CA SER A 43 -6.76 -4.93 -7.20
C SER A 43 -7.24 -4.96 -8.66
N ALA A 44 -8.38 -5.55 -8.96
CA ALA A 44 -8.91 -5.65 -10.32
C ALA A 44 -9.33 -4.27 -10.86
N ARG A 45 -9.30 -4.11 -12.19
CA ARG A 45 -9.92 -2.97 -12.86
C ARG A 45 -11.41 -2.97 -12.59
N ASP A 46 -12.01 -1.80 -12.46
CA ASP A 46 -13.46 -1.70 -12.43
C ASP A 46 -14.09 -2.30 -13.71
N TRP A 47 -15.32 -2.78 -13.62
CA TRP A 47 -16.00 -3.41 -14.74
C TRP A 47 -16.19 -2.44 -15.90
N SER A 48 -16.16 -2.96 -17.12
CA SER A 48 -16.47 -2.21 -18.35
C SER A 48 -17.26 -3.07 -19.31
N GLY A 49 -18.07 -2.45 -20.17
CA GLY A 49 -18.78 -3.14 -21.23
C GLY A 49 -17.82 -3.84 -22.21
N TYR A 50 -18.23 -4.99 -22.75
CA TYR A 50 -17.47 -5.76 -23.73
C TYR A 50 -18.33 -6.16 -24.92
N PRO A 51 -17.86 -6.01 -26.18
CA PRO A 51 -16.56 -5.47 -26.58
C PRO A 51 -16.46 -3.94 -26.37
N ALA A 52 -15.22 -3.47 -26.16
CA ALA A 52 -14.95 -2.05 -25.83
C ALA A 52 -15.15 -1.06 -27.00
N ASP A 53 -15.27 -1.55 -28.24
CA ASP A 53 -15.46 -0.74 -29.46
C ASP A 53 -16.87 -0.14 -29.59
N ARG A 54 -17.81 -0.52 -28.71
CA ARG A 54 -19.19 -0.01 -28.68
C ARG A 54 -19.43 1.21 -27.78
N GLY A 55 -18.37 1.84 -27.29
CA GLY A 55 -18.43 3.08 -26.49
C GLY A 55 -17.87 2.91 -25.07
N ASP A 56 -17.59 4.05 -24.42
CA ASP A 56 -17.04 4.12 -23.07
C ASP A 56 -18.11 3.80 -22.01
N PHE A 57 -18.46 2.54 -21.85
CA PHE A 57 -19.23 2.08 -20.71
C PHE A 57 -18.25 1.61 -19.62
N ASP A 58 -17.62 2.60 -18.96
CA ASP A 58 -16.76 2.38 -17.81
C ASP A 58 -17.56 2.05 -16.54
N GLY A 59 -16.89 1.70 -15.46
CA GLY A 59 -17.55 1.33 -14.21
C GLY A 59 -18.43 2.45 -13.63
N ARG A 60 -18.11 3.72 -13.85
CA ARG A 60 -18.93 4.85 -13.41
C ARG A 60 -20.25 4.91 -14.20
N ALA A 61 -20.18 4.80 -15.52
CA ALA A 61 -21.34 4.77 -16.38
C ALA A 61 -22.23 3.55 -16.10
N LEU A 62 -21.64 2.38 -15.88
CA LEU A 62 -22.35 1.15 -15.50
C LEU A 62 -23.11 1.30 -14.18
N ARG A 63 -22.48 1.87 -13.14
CA ARG A 63 -23.15 2.13 -11.85
C ARG A 63 -24.27 3.16 -12.00
N ALA A 64 -24.01 4.26 -12.70
CA ALA A 64 -24.99 5.31 -12.91
C ALA A 64 -26.25 4.81 -13.66
N ALA A 65 -26.08 3.83 -14.54
CA ALA A 65 -27.16 3.19 -15.28
C ALA A 65 -27.81 1.99 -14.55
N GLY A 66 -27.26 1.56 -13.40
CA GLY A 66 -27.79 0.45 -12.59
C GLY A 66 -27.41 -0.94 -13.06
N TYR A 67 -26.46 -1.10 -13.99
CA TYR A 67 -25.96 -2.40 -14.44
C TYR A 67 -24.95 -3.05 -13.48
N VAL A 68 -24.38 -2.25 -12.58
CA VAL A 68 -23.48 -2.68 -11.53
C VAL A 68 -24.00 -2.15 -10.19
N GLY A 69 -24.03 -2.99 -9.18
CA GLY A 69 -24.49 -2.66 -7.84
C GLY A 69 -23.62 -1.63 -7.12
N ALA A 70 -24.11 -1.12 -6.01
CA ALA A 70 -23.36 -0.17 -5.16
C ALA A 70 -22.06 -0.77 -4.60
N ASP A 71 -22.01 -2.09 -4.46
CA ASP A 71 -20.85 -2.88 -4.05
C ASP A 71 -19.91 -3.25 -5.22
N GLY A 72 -20.25 -2.83 -6.43
CA GLY A 72 -19.45 -3.06 -7.62
C GLY A 72 -19.65 -4.41 -8.30
N TRP A 73 -20.60 -5.25 -7.88
CA TRP A 73 -20.88 -6.51 -8.57
C TRP A 73 -21.82 -6.32 -9.76
N PRO A 74 -21.61 -7.05 -10.88
CA PRO A 74 -22.48 -7.02 -12.04
C PRO A 74 -23.89 -7.49 -11.72
N LEU A 75 -24.90 -6.76 -12.18
CA LEU A 75 -26.32 -7.10 -12.02
C LEU A 75 -26.96 -7.48 -13.35
N GLU A 76 -26.57 -6.80 -14.43
CA GLU A 76 -27.14 -7.00 -15.75
C GLU A 76 -26.11 -6.58 -16.82
N VAL A 77 -26.18 -7.19 -17.99
CA VAL A 77 -25.39 -6.80 -19.16
C VAL A 77 -26.17 -5.75 -19.96
N PRO A 78 -25.60 -4.56 -20.24
CA PRO A 78 -26.27 -3.54 -21.01
C PRO A 78 -26.63 -4.00 -22.44
N GLU A 79 -27.74 -3.52 -22.97
CA GLU A 79 -28.17 -3.83 -24.34
C GLU A 79 -27.08 -3.48 -25.37
N GLY A 80 -26.77 -4.42 -26.26
CA GLY A 80 -25.77 -4.26 -27.30
C GLY A 80 -24.35 -4.65 -26.88
N PHE A 81 -24.11 -5.01 -25.61
CA PHE A 81 -22.86 -5.60 -25.17
C PHE A 81 -22.97 -7.12 -25.06
N GLU A 82 -21.85 -7.81 -25.23
CA GLU A 82 -21.75 -9.26 -25.08
C GLU A 82 -21.58 -9.67 -23.61
N GLY A 83 -21.10 -8.75 -22.78
CA GLY A 83 -20.86 -8.97 -21.35
C GLY A 83 -20.16 -7.79 -20.68
N LEU A 84 -19.85 -7.97 -19.41
CA LEU A 84 -19.00 -7.08 -18.63
C LEU A 84 -17.64 -7.73 -18.40
N ARG A 85 -16.57 -6.93 -18.41
CA ARG A 85 -15.19 -7.43 -18.29
C ARG A 85 -14.37 -6.65 -17.28
N THR A 86 -13.60 -7.36 -16.47
CA THR A 86 -12.54 -6.81 -15.64
C THR A 86 -11.18 -7.41 -16.00
N LEU A 87 -10.09 -6.82 -15.50
CA LEU A 87 -8.70 -7.22 -15.73
C LEU A 87 -7.98 -7.37 -14.40
N ILE A 88 -7.08 -8.37 -14.33
CA ILE A 88 -6.11 -8.57 -13.25
C ILE A 88 -4.75 -8.93 -13.86
N LEU A 89 -3.67 -8.84 -13.08
CA LEU A 89 -2.32 -9.28 -13.46
C LEU A 89 -1.86 -8.73 -14.82
N THR A 90 -2.08 -7.44 -15.06
CA THR A 90 -1.74 -6.81 -16.35
C THR A 90 -0.26 -6.44 -16.42
N ASP A 91 0.39 -6.80 -17.53
CA ASP A 91 1.77 -6.42 -17.89
C ASP A 91 2.78 -6.64 -16.75
N GLN A 92 2.63 -7.75 -16.04
CA GLN A 92 3.51 -8.08 -14.93
C GLN A 92 4.94 -8.32 -15.40
N PRO A 93 5.98 -7.85 -14.66
CA PRO A 93 7.37 -8.09 -15.00
C PRO A 93 7.67 -9.58 -15.18
N ALA A 94 8.36 -9.95 -16.25
CA ALA A 94 8.63 -11.37 -16.57
C ALA A 94 9.53 -12.05 -15.52
N ASP A 95 10.28 -11.28 -14.73
CA ASP A 95 11.13 -11.72 -13.64
C ASP A 95 10.41 -11.74 -12.28
N ALA A 96 9.13 -11.36 -12.20
CA ALA A 96 8.29 -11.54 -11.01
C ALA A 96 7.85 -13.01 -10.84
N GLY A 97 8.80 -13.89 -10.55
CA GLY A 97 8.62 -15.34 -10.53
C GLY A 97 7.60 -15.83 -9.50
N HIS A 98 7.46 -15.13 -8.37
CA HIS A 98 6.48 -15.40 -7.32
C HIS A 98 5.02 -15.42 -7.82
N LEU A 99 4.72 -14.81 -8.97
CA LEU A 99 3.38 -14.82 -9.55
C LEU A 99 3.09 -16.08 -10.38
N ARG A 100 4.10 -16.90 -10.68
CA ARG A 100 3.90 -18.11 -11.45
C ARG A 100 3.18 -19.17 -10.61
N GLY A 101 2.13 -19.75 -11.15
CA GLY A 101 1.40 -20.83 -10.49
C GLY A 101 -0.02 -20.99 -10.99
N ASP A 102 -0.76 -21.87 -10.32
CA ASP A 102 -2.19 -22.06 -10.54
C ASP A 102 -2.97 -21.10 -9.64
N TYR A 103 -4.08 -20.59 -10.15
CA TYR A 103 -4.98 -19.65 -9.48
C TYR A 103 -6.39 -20.21 -9.47
N VAL A 104 -7.07 -20.02 -8.36
CA VAL A 104 -8.46 -20.43 -8.17
C VAL A 104 -9.35 -19.19 -8.24
N LEU A 105 -10.22 -19.15 -9.26
CA LEU A 105 -11.34 -18.23 -9.29
C LEU A 105 -12.56 -18.93 -8.69
N SER A 106 -13.17 -18.36 -7.67
CA SER A 106 -14.43 -18.82 -7.09
C SER A 106 -15.46 -17.69 -7.13
N TYR A 107 -16.76 -18.06 -7.17
CA TYR A 107 -17.85 -17.08 -7.24
C TYR A 107 -19.16 -17.66 -6.70
N GLU A 108 -20.11 -16.78 -6.40
CA GLU A 108 -21.47 -17.11 -6.01
C GLU A 108 -22.47 -16.53 -7.01
N GLY A 109 -23.68 -17.07 -7.05
CA GLY A 109 -24.71 -16.66 -7.97
C GLY A 109 -24.60 -17.36 -9.33
N ARG A 110 -25.41 -16.91 -10.30
CA ARG A 110 -25.54 -17.54 -11.60
C ARG A 110 -25.28 -16.55 -12.73
N ALA A 111 -24.27 -16.87 -13.54
CA ALA A 111 -23.91 -16.17 -14.76
C ALA A 111 -23.04 -17.08 -15.61
N GLU A 112 -22.85 -16.77 -16.87
CA GLU A 112 -21.76 -17.33 -17.65
C GLU A 112 -20.48 -16.52 -17.36
N ILE A 113 -19.41 -17.23 -16.93
CA ILE A 113 -18.14 -16.61 -16.61
C ILE A 113 -17.02 -17.19 -17.47
N GLU A 114 -16.24 -16.34 -18.10
CA GLU A 114 -15.11 -16.69 -18.92
C GLU A 114 -13.81 -16.09 -18.37
N VAL A 115 -12.76 -16.91 -18.25
CA VAL A 115 -11.39 -16.48 -17.93
C VAL A 115 -10.53 -16.61 -19.16
N GLY A 116 -9.86 -15.53 -19.56
CA GLY A 116 -9.11 -15.46 -20.80
C GLY A 116 -7.80 -14.68 -20.70
N GLY A 117 -7.33 -14.18 -21.85
CA GLY A 117 -6.09 -13.40 -21.90
C GLY A 117 -4.85 -14.27 -21.63
N ARG A 118 -4.13 -13.99 -20.55
CA ARG A 118 -2.94 -14.77 -20.14
C ARG A 118 -3.25 -16.04 -19.35
N ALA A 119 -4.48 -16.27 -18.94
CA ALA A 119 -4.87 -17.52 -18.30
C ALA A 119 -4.66 -18.73 -19.24
N ARG A 120 -4.16 -19.85 -18.72
CA ARG A 120 -3.87 -21.08 -19.45
C ARG A 120 -4.41 -22.28 -18.68
N ARG A 121 -4.52 -23.42 -19.37
CA ARG A 121 -4.88 -24.72 -18.78
C ARG A 121 -6.13 -24.64 -17.89
N LEU A 122 -7.18 -23.99 -18.39
CA LEU A 122 -8.43 -23.80 -17.65
C LEU A 122 -9.04 -25.13 -17.22
N ARG A 123 -9.44 -25.22 -15.96
CA ARG A 123 -10.15 -26.37 -15.37
C ARG A 123 -11.44 -25.83 -14.72
N PRO A 124 -12.55 -25.72 -15.49
CA PRO A 124 -13.82 -25.25 -14.96
C PRO A 124 -14.51 -26.34 -14.13
N GLU A 125 -15.04 -25.92 -12.98
CA GLU A 125 -15.87 -26.70 -12.07
C GLU A 125 -17.07 -25.82 -11.66
N PRO A 126 -18.19 -26.38 -11.16
CA PRO A 126 -19.30 -25.57 -10.69
C PRO A 126 -18.88 -24.56 -9.59
N GLY A 127 -19.08 -23.26 -9.85
CA GLY A 127 -18.71 -22.19 -8.92
C GLY A 127 -17.20 -21.94 -8.80
N ARG A 128 -16.37 -22.63 -9.61
CA ARG A 128 -14.89 -22.55 -9.52
C ARG A 128 -14.24 -22.72 -10.89
N ILE A 129 -13.18 -21.95 -11.14
CA ILE A 129 -12.32 -22.13 -12.33
C ILE A 129 -10.87 -22.07 -11.86
N VAL A 130 -10.08 -23.11 -12.15
CA VAL A 130 -8.64 -23.08 -11.90
C VAL A 130 -7.92 -22.80 -13.21
N PHE A 131 -6.93 -21.90 -13.17
CA PHE A 131 -6.12 -21.55 -14.33
C PHE A 131 -4.65 -21.35 -13.96
N ALA A 132 -3.75 -21.72 -14.87
CA ALA A 132 -2.32 -21.45 -14.74
C ALA A 132 -1.99 -20.04 -15.24
N TYR A 133 -1.04 -19.38 -14.58
CA TYR A 133 -0.54 -18.06 -14.96
C TYR A 133 0.99 -18.00 -14.93
N GLU A 134 1.55 -17.23 -15.88
CA GLU A 134 2.95 -16.83 -15.90
C GLU A 134 3.04 -15.31 -16.16
N PRO A 135 3.91 -14.56 -15.43
CA PRO A 135 4.07 -13.11 -15.61
C PRO A 135 4.58 -12.78 -17.02
N GLY A 136 4.29 -11.57 -17.46
CA GLY A 136 4.67 -11.06 -18.76
C GLY A 136 3.61 -10.12 -19.36
N PRO A 137 3.80 -9.62 -20.59
CA PRO A 137 2.90 -8.65 -21.22
C PRO A 137 1.51 -9.21 -21.47
N GLY A 138 0.48 -8.39 -21.26
CA GLY A 138 -0.94 -8.72 -21.37
C GLY A 138 -1.59 -9.00 -20.02
N SER A 139 -2.90 -9.20 -20.00
CA SER A 139 -3.73 -9.31 -18.79
C SER A 139 -4.39 -10.68 -18.69
N VAL A 140 -4.76 -11.08 -17.48
CA VAL A 140 -5.84 -12.06 -17.28
C VAL A 140 -7.15 -11.30 -17.37
N THR A 141 -8.09 -11.77 -18.21
CA THR A 141 -9.42 -11.18 -18.39
C THR A 141 -10.46 -12.04 -17.70
N ILE A 142 -11.40 -11.42 -17.01
CA ILE A 142 -12.58 -12.08 -16.45
C ILE A 142 -13.79 -11.41 -17.08
N SER A 143 -14.59 -12.15 -17.84
CA SER A 143 -15.80 -11.68 -18.52
C SER A 143 -17.01 -12.39 -17.94
N VAL A 144 -18.10 -11.64 -17.77
CA VAL A 144 -19.37 -12.13 -17.24
C VAL A 144 -20.48 -11.80 -18.22
N SER A 145 -21.27 -12.80 -18.58
CA SER A 145 -22.46 -12.68 -19.44
C SER A 145 -23.60 -13.53 -18.87
N GLU A 146 -24.78 -13.47 -19.49
CA GLU A 146 -25.97 -14.24 -19.12
C GLU A 146 -26.25 -14.24 -17.60
N ILE A 147 -26.24 -13.04 -17.00
CA ILE A 147 -26.45 -12.88 -15.56
C ILE A 147 -27.91 -13.20 -15.20
N ASP A 148 -28.13 -14.11 -14.26
CA ASP A 148 -29.45 -14.41 -13.72
C ASP A 148 -29.89 -13.29 -12.75
N GLY A 149 -30.93 -12.54 -13.13
CA GLY A 149 -31.42 -11.41 -12.34
C GLY A 149 -31.97 -11.78 -10.95
N ASP A 150 -32.38 -13.04 -10.75
CA ASP A 150 -32.87 -13.53 -9.46
C ASP A 150 -31.72 -13.97 -8.51
N ASP A 151 -30.56 -14.32 -9.08
CA ASP A 151 -29.36 -14.72 -8.33
C ASP A 151 -28.09 -14.21 -9.04
N PRO A 152 -27.87 -12.87 -9.12
CA PRO A 152 -26.77 -12.31 -9.86
C PRO A 152 -25.41 -12.70 -9.29
N ILE A 153 -24.42 -12.76 -10.18
CA ILE A 153 -23.05 -13.13 -9.82
C ILE A 153 -22.45 -12.14 -8.84
N ARG A 154 -21.79 -12.65 -7.82
CA ARG A 154 -21.15 -11.86 -6.76
C ARG A 154 -19.99 -12.64 -6.13
N ASN A 155 -19.26 -11.97 -5.26
CA ASN A 155 -18.16 -12.59 -4.49
C ASN A 155 -17.16 -13.34 -5.39
N ILE A 156 -16.91 -12.81 -6.60
CA ILE A 156 -15.83 -13.32 -7.43
C ILE A 156 -14.51 -13.07 -6.71
N ARG A 157 -13.69 -14.11 -6.56
CA ARG A 157 -12.39 -14.06 -5.90
C ARG A 157 -11.37 -14.79 -6.76
N VAL A 158 -10.15 -14.30 -6.78
CA VAL A 158 -9.04 -14.96 -7.46
C VAL A 158 -7.86 -15.02 -6.50
N VAL A 159 -7.52 -16.24 -6.10
CA VAL A 159 -6.45 -16.50 -5.12
C VAL A 159 -5.47 -17.50 -5.72
N ARG A 160 -4.15 -17.33 -5.52
CA ARG A 160 -3.15 -18.33 -5.91
C ARG A 160 -3.42 -19.63 -5.15
N GLU A 161 -3.37 -20.79 -5.82
CA GLU A 161 -3.88 -22.06 -5.28
C GLU A 161 -3.22 -22.45 -3.95
N ASP A 162 -1.91 -22.25 -3.83
CA ASP A 162 -1.14 -22.52 -2.60
C ASP A 162 -1.48 -21.56 -1.43
N LEU A 163 -2.10 -20.40 -1.71
CA LEU A 163 -2.52 -19.43 -0.71
C LEU A 163 -4.02 -19.52 -0.35
N VAL A 164 -4.78 -20.41 -1.02
CA VAL A 164 -6.21 -20.61 -0.71
C VAL A 164 -6.45 -20.95 0.76
N PRO A 165 -5.69 -21.87 1.40
CA PRO A 165 -5.89 -22.16 2.82
C PRO A 165 -5.68 -20.95 3.73
N LEU A 166 -4.71 -20.07 3.43
CA LEU A 166 -4.52 -18.80 4.18
C LEU A 166 -5.74 -17.89 4.03
N TRP A 167 -6.24 -17.75 2.81
CA TRP A 167 -7.41 -16.94 2.53
C TRP A 167 -8.67 -17.53 3.23
N GLU A 168 -8.87 -18.83 3.19
CA GLU A 168 -9.97 -19.52 3.88
C GLU A 168 -9.88 -19.36 5.40
N ALA A 169 -8.68 -19.37 5.99
CA ALA A 169 -8.46 -19.01 7.39
C ALA A 169 -8.82 -17.55 7.69
N GLY A 170 -9.02 -16.70 6.69
CA GLY A 170 -9.44 -15.31 6.84
C GLY A 170 -8.28 -14.31 6.79
N ALA A 171 -7.09 -14.73 6.35
CA ALA A 171 -6.02 -13.80 6.04
C ALA A 171 -6.44 -12.91 4.86
N VAL A 172 -6.02 -11.65 4.91
CA VAL A 172 -6.31 -10.65 3.87
C VAL A 172 -5.07 -10.39 3.03
N PHE A 173 -3.91 -10.30 3.67
CA PHE A 173 -2.67 -9.83 3.07
C PHE A 173 -1.81 -10.96 2.55
N ASN A 174 -1.15 -10.71 1.43
CA ASN A 174 -0.12 -11.57 0.86
C ASN A 174 1.11 -11.61 1.79
N PRO A 175 1.54 -12.79 2.27
CA PRO A 175 2.69 -12.91 3.16
C PRO A 175 3.99 -12.39 2.54
N ASP A 176 4.20 -12.58 1.22
CA ASP A 176 5.39 -12.11 0.53
C ASP A 176 5.49 -10.57 0.53
N TRP A 177 4.35 -9.87 0.45
CA TRP A 177 4.31 -8.42 0.56
C TRP A 177 4.46 -7.95 2.01
N ILE A 178 3.81 -8.61 2.96
CA ILE A 178 3.95 -8.31 4.40
C ILE A 178 5.42 -8.36 4.80
N GLU A 179 6.18 -9.37 4.34
CA GLU A 179 7.63 -9.47 4.63
C GLU A 179 8.39 -8.21 4.21
N ARG A 180 8.02 -7.57 3.07
CA ARG A 180 8.69 -6.36 2.59
C ARG A 180 8.41 -5.11 3.43
N ILE A 181 7.25 -5.03 4.06
CA ILE A 181 6.82 -3.84 4.81
C ILE A 181 6.83 -4.01 6.33
N SER A 182 7.09 -5.21 6.84
CA SER A 182 6.97 -5.54 8.27
C SER A 182 7.96 -4.78 9.18
N ASP A 183 9.07 -4.29 8.64
CA ASP A 183 10.08 -3.53 9.39
C ASP A 183 9.95 -2.00 9.22
N LEU A 184 8.79 -1.52 8.78
CA LEU A 184 8.54 -0.09 8.58
C LEU A 184 7.88 0.52 9.82
N ARG A 185 8.18 1.81 10.06
CA ARG A 185 7.65 2.54 11.21
C ARG A 185 6.26 3.10 10.99
N VAL A 186 6.04 3.71 9.83
CA VAL A 186 4.80 4.39 9.45
C VAL A 186 4.38 3.91 8.08
N LEU A 187 3.09 3.61 7.90
CA LEU A 187 2.49 3.31 6.61
C LEU A 187 1.55 4.46 6.23
N ARG A 188 1.89 5.18 5.16
CA ARG A 188 1.06 6.29 4.66
C ARG A 188 0.09 5.78 3.60
N PHE A 189 -1.20 5.98 3.84
CA PHE A 189 -2.29 5.42 3.06
C PHE A 189 -2.85 6.36 1.99
N THR A 190 -2.17 7.41 1.62
CA THR A 190 -2.65 8.43 0.65
C THR A 190 -3.28 7.82 -0.60
N ASP A 191 -2.56 6.93 -1.26
CA ASP A 191 -3.03 6.30 -2.50
C ASP A 191 -4.06 5.19 -2.24
N TRP A 192 -3.92 4.46 -1.13
CA TRP A 192 -4.91 3.46 -0.72
C TRP A 192 -6.26 4.08 -0.35
N MET A 193 -6.27 5.32 0.12
CA MET A 193 -7.49 6.08 0.39
C MET A 193 -8.03 6.79 -0.85
N GLY A 194 -7.31 6.73 -1.99
CA GLY A 194 -7.68 7.47 -3.19
C GLY A 194 -7.82 8.97 -2.92
N THR A 195 -6.90 9.55 -2.11
CA THR A 195 -7.05 10.90 -1.57
C THR A 195 -7.01 11.97 -2.65
N ASN A 196 -6.19 11.79 -3.70
CA ASN A 196 -6.12 12.70 -4.83
C ASN A 196 -7.43 12.67 -5.63
N GLY A 197 -8.14 13.78 -5.64
CA GLY A 197 -9.42 13.90 -6.34
C GLY A 197 -10.55 13.05 -5.74
N SER A 198 -10.45 12.66 -4.47
CA SER A 198 -11.46 11.84 -3.79
C SER A 198 -12.86 12.44 -3.91
N LEU A 199 -13.85 11.60 -4.23
CA LEU A 199 -15.27 11.96 -4.26
C LEU A 199 -15.97 11.61 -2.94
N VAL A 200 -15.28 11.02 -2.00
CA VAL A 200 -15.82 10.64 -0.68
C VAL A 200 -16.13 11.89 0.12
N SER A 201 -17.38 12.05 0.50
CA SER A 201 -17.85 13.21 1.27
C SER A 201 -18.59 12.82 2.54
N ARG A 202 -19.35 11.74 2.52
CA ARG A 202 -20.16 11.25 3.63
C ARG A 202 -19.72 9.86 4.06
N TRP A 203 -20.08 9.49 5.28
CA TRP A 203 -19.74 8.18 5.83
C TRP A 203 -20.27 7.00 4.99
N GLU A 204 -21.39 7.18 4.34
CA GLU A 204 -22.03 6.19 3.47
C GLU A 204 -21.22 5.91 2.20
N ASP A 205 -20.42 6.90 1.74
CA ASP A 205 -19.61 6.84 0.52
C ASP A 205 -18.29 6.06 0.72
N ARG A 206 -17.96 5.67 1.97
CA ARG A 206 -16.70 5.00 2.26
C ARG A 206 -16.57 3.64 1.59
N PRO A 207 -15.35 3.19 1.25
CA PRO A 207 -15.07 1.83 0.79
C PRO A 207 -15.52 0.77 1.81
N ARG A 208 -15.99 -0.38 1.33
CA ARG A 208 -16.47 -1.50 2.15
C ARG A 208 -15.70 -2.77 1.82
N ILE A 209 -15.58 -3.68 2.80
CA ILE A 209 -14.88 -4.97 2.64
C ILE A 209 -15.50 -5.81 1.52
N GLY A 210 -16.85 -5.75 1.37
CA GLY A 210 -17.60 -6.50 0.35
C GLY A 210 -17.51 -5.94 -1.07
N ASP A 211 -16.91 -4.75 -1.27
CA ASP A 211 -16.79 -4.16 -2.60
C ASP A 211 -15.98 -5.07 -3.53
N ALA A 212 -16.42 -5.17 -4.77
CA ALA A 212 -15.85 -6.06 -5.78
C ALA A 212 -14.36 -5.78 -6.02
N THR A 213 -13.99 -4.53 -6.03
CA THR A 213 -12.60 -4.06 -6.11
C THR A 213 -12.39 -2.85 -5.19
N TRP A 214 -11.14 -2.64 -4.75
CA TRP A 214 -10.76 -1.46 -3.96
C TRP A 214 -10.03 -0.40 -4.80
N THR A 215 -9.86 -0.63 -6.08
CA THR A 215 -9.22 0.33 -7.00
C THR A 215 -10.09 1.55 -7.31
N ALA A 216 -11.42 1.40 -7.22
CA ALA A 216 -12.37 2.46 -7.59
C ALA A 216 -12.58 3.50 -6.47
N TRP A 217 -12.57 3.09 -5.20
CA TRP A 217 -12.95 3.91 -4.05
C TRP A 217 -11.91 3.95 -2.93
N GLY A 218 -10.88 3.13 -3.04
CA GLY A 218 -9.84 2.95 -2.03
C GLY A 218 -10.06 1.72 -1.15
N VAL A 219 -9.07 1.48 -0.27
CA VAL A 219 -9.06 0.35 0.67
C VAL A 219 -9.95 0.67 1.89
N PRO A 220 -10.79 -0.26 2.34
CA PRO A 220 -11.64 -0.05 3.51
C PRO A 220 -10.84 0.21 4.79
N LEU A 221 -11.31 1.15 5.61
CA LEU A 221 -10.67 1.51 6.88
C LEU A 221 -10.33 0.32 7.79
N PRO A 222 -11.23 -0.70 7.99
CA PRO A 222 -10.88 -1.85 8.83
C PRO A 222 -9.68 -2.64 8.32
N VAL A 223 -9.44 -2.67 7.00
CA VAL A 223 -8.30 -3.36 6.38
C VAL A 223 -7.01 -2.59 6.63
N MET A 224 -7.02 -1.25 6.51
CA MET A 224 -5.86 -0.41 6.81
C MET A 224 -5.46 -0.50 8.29
N ILE A 225 -6.43 -0.52 9.21
CA ILE A 225 -6.17 -0.69 10.64
C ILE A 225 -5.61 -2.11 10.92
N GLU A 226 -6.19 -3.15 10.31
CA GLU A 226 -5.69 -4.52 10.44
C GLU A 226 -4.23 -4.63 9.97
N LEU A 227 -3.88 -3.97 8.87
CA LEU A 227 -2.49 -3.92 8.39
C LEU A 227 -1.57 -3.26 9.42
N ALA A 228 -1.93 -2.07 9.89
CA ALA A 228 -1.15 -1.33 10.88
C ALA A 228 -0.91 -2.17 12.15
N ASN A 229 -1.97 -2.76 12.70
CA ASN A 229 -1.89 -3.62 13.87
C ASN A 229 -1.02 -4.87 13.62
N ARG A 230 -1.13 -5.49 12.43
CA ARG A 230 -0.38 -6.69 12.09
C ARG A 230 1.13 -6.44 11.99
N VAL A 231 1.53 -5.37 11.31
CA VAL A 231 2.96 -5.06 11.11
C VAL A 231 3.54 -4.18 12.22
N GLY A 232 2.69 -3.69 13.14
CA GLY A 232 3.11 -2.82 14.22
C GLY A 232 3.63 -1.47 13.72
N ALA A 233 3.10 -0.96 12.63
CA ALA A 233 3.43 0.34 12.06
C ALA A 233 2.33 1.36 12.33
N ASP A 234 2.72 2.60 12.61
CA ASP A 234 1.78 3.69 12.80
C ASP A 234 1.07 4.02 11.47
N PRO A 235 -0.28 4.01 11.41
CA PRO A 235 -0.99 4.38 10.19
C PRO A 235 -1.00 5.91 9.99
N TRP A 236 -0.79 6.36 8.74
CA TRP A 236 -0.96 7.76 8.35
C TRP A 236 -2.15 7.89 7.40
N PHE A 237 -3.23 8.45 7.91
CA PHE A 237 -4.47 8.66 7.19
C PHE A 237 -4.56 10.07 6.60
N ASN A 238 -5.06 10.17 5.36
CA ASN A 238 -5.32 11.42 4.67
C ASN A 238 -6.83 11.65 4.54
N MET A 239 -7.41 12.56 5.33
CA MET A 239 -8.86 12.80 5.27
C MET A 239 -9.24 13.42 3.93
N PRO A 240 -10.24 12.86 3.21
CA PRO A 240 -10.67 13.42 1.92
C PRO A 240 -11.09 14.88 2.02
N HIS A 241 -10.74 15.69 1.02
CA HIS A 241 -11.01 17.13 1.04
C HIS A 241 -12.51 17.48 1.10
N LEU A 242 -13.38 16.61 0.56
CA LEU A 242 -14.84 16.79 0.61
C LEU A 242 -15.48 16.21 1.88
N ALA A 243 -14.73 15.49 2.73
CA ALA A 243 -15.28 14.83 3.92
C ALA A 243 -15.96 15.81 4.87
N ASP A 244 -17.22 15.53 5.22
CA ASP A 244 -17.95 16.26 6.23
C ASP A 244 -17.48 15.90 7.66
N ASP A 245 -17.88 16.69 8.66
CA ASP A 245 -17.48 16.46 10.05
C ASP A 245 -17.97 15.13 10.61
N THR A 246 -19.08 14.61 10.09
CA THR A 246 -19.63 13.30 10.48
C THR A 246 -18.73 12.17 9.97
N TYR A 247 -18.26 12.27 8.73
CA TYR A 247 -17.29 11.32 8.16
C TYR A 247 -16.02 11.30 9.01
N VAL A 248 -15.43 12.48 9.23
CA VAL A 248 -14.17 12.62 9.98
C VAL A 248 -14.31 12.04 11.39
N ARG A 249 -15.37 12.38 12.11
CA ARG A 249 -15.64 11.89 13.47
C ARG A 249 -15.79 10.38 13.51
N ARG A 250 -16.63 9.79 12.64
CA ARG A 250 -16.84 8.33 12.61
C ARG A 250 -15.56 7.59 12.21
N PHE A 251 -14.77 8.17 11.30
CA PHE A 251 -13.48 7.58 10.94
C PHE A 251 -12.54 7.54 12.15
N ALA A 252 -12.40 8.66 12.86
CA ALA A 252 -11.57 8.76 14.06
C ALA A 252 -12.04 7.81 15.18
N GLU A 253 -13.36 7.71 15.43
CA GLU A 253 -13.94 6.78 16.43
C GLU A 253 -13.62 5.31 16.10
N VAL A 254 -13.68 4.90 14.82
CA VAL A 254 -13.32 3.55 14.41
C VAL A 254 -11.82 3.29 14.61
N VAL A 255 -10.97 4.26 14.31
CA VAL A 255 -9.52 4.14 14.54
C VAL A 255 -9.22 4.06 16.03
N GLU A 256 -9.79 4.94 16.86
CA GLU A 256 -9.60 4.92 18.32
C GLU A 256 -9.97 3.56 18.93
N ALA A 257 -11.09 2.98 18.47
CA ALA A 257 -11.61 1.74 19.00
C ALA A 257 -10.86 0.47 18.54
N ARG A 258 -10.17 0.51 17.39
CA ARG A 258 -9.62 -0.70 16.76
C ARG A 258 -8.11 -0.70 16.55
N LEU A 259 -7.49 0.47 16.53
CA LEU A 259 -6.03 0.59 16.42
C LEU A 259 -5.40 0.11 17.72
N ASP A 260 -4.38 -0.72 17.61
CA ASP A 260 -3.60 -1.19 18.75
C ASP A 260 -3.22 -0.01 19.67
N PRO A 261 -3.41 -0.12 20.99
CA PRO A 261 -3.17 0.98 21.94
C PRO A 261 -1.73 1.50 21.94
N ASP A 262 -0.76 0.70 21.51
CA ASP A 262 0.65 1.10 21.43
C ASP A 262 1.00 1.83 20.10
N LEU A 263 0.08 1.86 19.13
CA LEU A 263 0.23 2.58 17.86
C LEU A 263 -0.35 3.99 17.93
N LYS A 264 0.25 4.89 17.13
CA LYS A 264 -0.20 6.28 16.96
C LYS A 264 -0.82 6.48 15.59
N ALA A 265 -1.99 7.08 15.52
CA ALA A 265 -2.57 7.51 14.25
C ALA A 265 -1.95 8.85 13.82
N HIS A 266 -1.29 8.88 12.67
CA HIS A 266 -0.90 10.10 11.97
C HIS A 266 -2.07 10.58 11.12
N VAL A 267 -2.42 11.83 11.21
CA VAL A 267 -3.59 12.39 10.52
C VAL A 267 -3.22 13.64 9.75
N GLU A 268 -3.55 13.64 8.48
CA GLU A 268 -3.38 14.76 7.56
C GLU A 268 -4.73 15.08 6.89
N TYR A 269 -5.02 16.35 6.67
CA TYR A 269 -6.18 16.74 5.89
C TYR A 269 -5.81 16.90 4.43
N SER A 270 -6.44 16.10 3.54
CA SER A 270 -6.17 16.05 2.11
C SER A 270 -4.72 15.65 1.78
N THR A 271 -4.24 16.03 0.63
CA THR A 271 -2.84 15.90 0.18
C THR A 271 -2.63 16.84 -1.00
N ALA A 272 -1.40 17.29 -1.24
CA ALA A 272 -0.99 18.09 -2.40
C ALA A 272 -1.97 19.22 -2.79
N VAL A 273 -2.55 19.91 -1.81
CA VAL A 273 -3.57 20.98 -2.00
C VAL A 273 -3.03 22.20 -2.75
N TRP A 274 -1.73 22.30 -2.90
CA TRP A 274 -1.02 23.35 -3.66
C TRP A 274 -0.84 22.99 -5.15
N ASP A 275 -1.04 21.74 -5.54
CA ASP A 275 -0.80 21.30 -6.91
C ASP A 275 -2.07 21.45 -7.75
N SER A 276 -2.01 22.39 -8.70
CA SER A 276 -3.14 22.68 -9.61
C SER A 276 -3.52 21.54 -10.55
N GLY A 277 -2.75 20.46 -10.59
CA GLY A 277 -3.09 19.24 -11.31
C GLY A 277 -4.19 18.41 -10.62
N PHE A 278 -4.53 18.73 -9.36
CA PHE A 278 -5.50 17.98 -8.59
C PHE A 278 -6.77 18.77 -8.23
N PRO A 279 -7.96 18.14 -8.26
CA PRO A 279 -9.23 18.79 -7.94
C PRO A 279 -9.30 19.43 -6.54
N GLN A 280 -8.64 18.86 -5.53
CA GLN A 280 -8.61 19.42 -4.18
C GLN A 280 -7.96 20.81 -4.13
N SER A 281 -7.01 21.11 -5.01
CA SER A 281 -6.39 22.43 -5.11
C SER A 281 -7.40 23.48 -5.59
N ASP A 282 -8.18 23.16 -6.61
CA ASP A 282 -9.25 24.03 -7.10
C ASP A 282 -10.34 24.23 -6.05
N TRP A 283 -10.71 23.14 -5.36
CA TRP A 283 -11.69 23.21 -4.30
C TRP A 283 -11.26 24.14 -3.15
N MET A 284 -10.01 24.05 -2.69
CA MET A 284 -9.46 24.95 -1.66
C MET A 284 -9.55 26.41 -2.09
N ARG A 285 -9.19 26.72 -3.35
CA ARG A 285 -9.30 28.10 -3.87
C ARG A 285 -10.74 28.59 -3.89
N GLN A 286 -11.66 27.77 -4.38
CA GLN A 286 -13.09 28.10 -4.44
C GLN A 286 -13.67 28.35 -3.04
N GLN A 287 -13.38 27.49 -2.07
CA GLN A 287 -13.85 27.68 -0.70
C GLN A 287 -13.32 28.96 -0.06
N ALA A 288 -12.04 29.25 -0.26
CA ALA A 288 -11.42 30.49 0.23
C ALA A 288 -12.05 31.74 -0.42
N GLU A 289 -12.26 31.71 -1.75
CA GLU A 289 -12.85 32.82 -2.48
C GLU A 289 -14.31 33.09 -2.07
N MET A 290 -15.11 32.03 -1.92
CA MET A 290 -16.49 32.15 -1.43
C MET A 290 -16.56 32.75 -0.02
N ARG A 291 -15.58 32.42 0.83
CA ARG A 291 -15.59 32.80 2.25
C ARG A 291 -15.03 34.20 2.48
N TRP A 292 -13.93 34.55 1.84
CA TRP A 292 -13.14 35.78 2.12
C TRP A 292 -12.93 36.66 0.88
N GLY A 293 -13.44 36.27 -0.28
CA GLY A 293 -13.18 36.96 -1.54
C GLY A 293 -11.83 36.58 -2.16
N PRO A 294 -11.49 37.15 -3.33
CA PRO A 294 -10.27 36.82 -4.06
C PRO A 294 -9.00 37.11 -3.25
N SER A 295 -8.13 36.09 -3.13
CA SER A 295 -6.86 36.19 -2.41
C SER A 295 -5.83 35.23 -2.99
N LYS A 296 -4.58 35.67 -3.16
CA LYS A 296 -3.46 34.83 -3.62
C LYS A 296 -3.09 33.73 -2.62
N THR A 297 -3.28 33.98 -1.33
CA THR A 297 -2.96 33.05 -0.22
C THR A 297 -4.19 32.50 0.46
N GLY A 298 -5.38 32.82 -0.04
CA GLY A 298 -6.65 32.37 0.56
C GLY A 298 -6.75 30.86 0.67
N TRP A 299 -6.34 30.12 -0.36
CA TRP A 299 -6.35 28.68 -0.38
C TRP A 299 -5.51 28.05 0.77
N ALA A 300 -4.32 28.60 1.04
CA ALA A 300 -3.45 28.13 2.12
C ALA A 300 -4.07 28.40 3.49
N GLN A 301 -4.72 29.56 3.67
CA GLN A 301 -5.41 29.91 4.90
C GLN A 301 -6.66 29.06 5.12
N PHE A 302 -7.42 28.77 4.04
CA PHE A 302 -8.56 27.85 4.12
C PHE A 302 -8.12 26.43 4.43
N TYR A 303 -7.03 25.96 3.81
CA TYR A 303 -6.43 24.67 4.15
C TYR A 303 -6.05 24.61 5.64
N GLY A 304 -5.34 25.61 6.16
CA GLY A 304 -4.97 25.68 7.58
C GLY A 304 -6.18 25.65 8.51
N LEU A 305 -7.22 26.46 8.21
CA LEU A 305 -8.49 26.45 8.93
C LEU A 305 -9.14 25.05 8.96
N ARG A 306 -9.33 24.46 7.78
CA ARG A 306 -10.05 23.19 7.70
C ARG A 306 -9.23 22.02 8.27
N ALA A 307 -7.93 22.04 8.07
CA ALA A 307 -7.03 21.08 8.69
C ALA A 307 -7.12 21.12 10.21
N ALA A 308 -7.05 22.32 10.82
CA ALA A 308 -7.20 22.46 12.27
C ALA A 308 -8.55 21.92 12.77
N GLN A 309 -9.66 22.25 12.10
CA GLN A 309 -10.99 21.69 12.44
C GLN A 309 -11.02 20.16 12.38
N VAL A 310 -10.40 19.57 11.36
CA VAL A 310 -10.29 18.10 11.24
C VAL A 310 -9.48 17.54 12.42
N MET A 311 -8.35 18.16 12.78
CA MET A 311 -7.52 17.71 13.91
C MET A 311 -8.25 17.82 15.25
N ASP A 312 -9.05 18.86 15.44
CA ASP A 312 -9.86 19.05 16.65
C ASP A 312 -10.94 17.94 16.77
N ILE A 313 -11.59 17.55 15.65
CA ILE A 313 -12.55 16.43 15.63
C ILE A 313 -11.86 15.11 16.01
N TRP A 314 -10.64 14.86 15.51
CA TRP A 314 -9.87 13.70 15.88
C TRP A 314 -9.45 13.71 17.35
N ALA A 315 -9.00 14.85 17.85
CA ALA A 315 -8.64 15.01 19.25
C ALA A 315 -9.85 14.76 20.16
N ASP A 316 -11.03 15.28 19.81
CA ASP A 316 -12.28 15.00 20.51
C ASP A 316 -12.63 13.52 20.56
N ALA A 317 -12.49 12.80 19.42
CA ALA A 317 -12.78 11.37 19.33
C ALA A 317 -11.82 10.51 20.18
N PHE A 318 -10.54 10.90 20.27
CA PHE A 318 -9.54 10.22 21.11
C PHE A 318 -9.59 10.64 22.58
N GLY A 319 -10.20 11.78 22.89
CA GLY A 319 -10.34 12.30 24.25
C GLY A 319 -9.01 12.40 24.99
N ALA A 320 -8.92 11.90 26.20
CA ALA A 320 -7.70 11.95 27.01
C ALA A 320 -6.47 11.26 26.40
N LYS A 321 -6.68 10.36 25.44
CA LYS A 321 -5.60 9.63 24.75
C LYS A 321 -4.99 10.42 23.58
N ALA A 322 -5.59 11.54 23.17
CA ALA A 322 -5.17 12.29 21.99
C ALA A 322 -3.69 12.67 22.02
N GLY A 323 -3.18 13.17 23.15
CA GLY A 323 -1.77 13.58 23.29
C GLY A 323 -0.75 12.45 23.16
N GLU A 324 -1.16 11.21 23.40
CA GLU A 324 -0.29 10.03 23.35
C GLU A 324 -0.43 9.26 22.04
N ARG A 325 -1.65 9.22 21.47
CA ARG A 325 -2.02 8.34 20.36
C ARG A 325 -2.27 9.03 19.03
N LEU A 326 -2.20 10.36 18.96
CA LEU A 326 -2.34 11.12 17.72
C LEU A 326 -1.04 11.83 17.35
N VAL A 327 -0.82 11.98 16.04
CA VAL A 327 0.11 12.93 15.45
C VAL A 327 -0.68 13.74 14.42
N ARG A 328 -1.04 14.98 14.79
CA ARG A 328 -1.85 15.90 13.98
C ARG A 328 -0.94 16.71 13.08
N ILE A 329 -1.15 16.66 11.77
CA ILE A 329 -0.17 17.09 10.79
C ILE A 329 -0.67 18.28 9.98
N ALA A 330 0.16 19.35 9.93
CA ALA A 330 0.08 20.39 8.92
C ALA A 330 1.12 20.12 7.82
N ALA A 331 0.69 20.00 6.56
CA ALA A 331 1.59 19.82 5.42
C ALA A 331 1.76 21.11 4.62
N THR A 332 2.92 21.27 3.97
CA THR A 332 3.22 22.43 3.13
C THR A 332 3.98 22.05 1.85
N GLN A 333 3.99 22.96 0.89
CA GLN A 333 4.80 22.85 -0.31
C GLN A 333 6.25 23.27 -0.03
N THR A 334 7.16 22.30 0.00
CA THR A 334 8.58 22.49 0.33
C THR A 334 9.28 23.54 -0.54
N GLY A 335 8.98 23.57 -1.83
CA GLY A 335 9.61 24.49 -2.79
C GLY A 335 9.11 25.93 -2.75
N GLN A 336 8.15 26.27 -1.86
CA GLN A 336 7.59 27.62 -1.72
C GLN A 336 7.71 28.15 -0.28
N PRO A 337 8.91 28.48 0.19
CA PRO A 337 9.14 29.09 1.49
C PRO A 337 8.25 30.32 1.73
N GLY A 338 7.65 30.41 2.92
CA GLY A 338 6.73 31.47 3.34
C GLY A 338 5.25 31.15 3.19
N ILE A 339 4.86 30.11 2.42
CA ILE A 339 3.45 29.72 2.30
C ILE A 339 2.92 29.07 3.59
N GLU A 340 3.78 28.39 4.34
CA GLU A 340 3.47 27.76 5.62
C GLU A 340 2.99 28.76 6.67
N GLU A 341 3.42 30.00 6.61
CA GLU A 341 2.93 31.04 7.52
C GLU A 341 1.42 31.27 7.37
N TYR A 342 0.92 31.21 6.11
CA TYR A 342 -0.50 31.33 5.82
C TYR A 342 -1.29 30.07 6.19
N ILE A 343 -0.65 28.92 6.27
CA ILE A 343 -1.25 27.68 6.76
C ILE A 343 -1.34 27.70 8.29
N LEU A 344 -0.22 27.95 8.95
CA LEU A 344 -0.10 27.83 10.41
C LEU A 344 -0.76 28.98 11.18
N LYS A 345 -0.68 30.22 10.66
CA LYS A 345 -1.25 31.41 11.32
C LYS A 345 -2.62 31.78 10.75
N ALA A 346 -2.87 31.57 9.47
CA ALA A 346 -4.11 31.82 8.76
C ALA A 346 -4.86 33.08 9.24
N PRO A 347 -4.33 34.32 9.04
CA PRO A 347 -4.90 35.52 9.62
C PRO A 347 -6.36 35.76 9.21
N LEU A 348 -6.83 35.31 8.04
CA LEU A 348 -8.24 35.39 7.67
C LEU A 348 -9.12 34.43 8.51
N ALA A 349 -8.58 33.27 8.86
CA ALA A 349 -9.28 32.28 9.69
C ALA A 349 -9.28 32.66 11.18
N LEU A 350 -8.28 33.37 11.65
CA LEU A 350 -8.14 33.76 13.06
C LEU A 350 -9.36 34.51 13.60
N LEU A 351 -10.00 35.34 12.76
CA LEU A 351 -11.22 36.07 13.15
C LEU A 351 -12.40 35.14 13.48
N GLU A 352 -12.37 33.94 12.94
CA GLU A 352 -13.42 32.93 13.10
C GLU A 352 -13.09 31.91 14.20
N MET A 353 -11.87 31.39 14.21
CA MET A 353 -11.42 30.36 15.16
C MET A 353 -11.09 30.90 16.54
N ARG A 354 -10.70 32.18 16.64
CA ARG A 354 -10.17 32.82 17.86
C ARG A 354 -8.86 32.22 18.39
N GLN A 355 -8.24 31.33 17.64
CA GLN A 355 -6.93 30.71 17.88
C GLN A 355 -6.22 30.49 16.53
N PHE A 356 -4.91 30.32 16.55
CA PHE A 356 -4.16 29.97 15.34
C PHE A 356 -4.35 28.52 15.00
N PRO A 357 -4.47 28.14 13.70
CA PRO A 357 -4.46 26.73 13.29
C PRO A 357 -3.28 25.93 13.85
N LEU A 358 -2.13 26.57 14.01
CA LEU A 358 -0.92 26.02 14.61
C LEU A 358 -1.18 25.26 15.93
N GLU A 359 -2.11 25.74 16.76
CA GLU A 359 -2.41 25.15 18.07
C GLU A 359 -3.05 23.74 17.98
N SER A 360 -3.58 23.39 16.80
CA SER A 360 -4.19 22.09 16.54
C SER A 360 -3.22 21.06 15.96
N PHE A 361 -1.92 21.38 15.77
CA PHE A 361 -0.96 20.49 15.13
C PHE A 361 0.15 20.03 16.09
N ASP A 362 0.69 18.83 15.85
CA ASP A 362 1.82 18.23 16.56
C ASP A 362 3.06 18.13 15.67
N ALA A 363 2.86 18.08 14.35
CA ALA A 363 3.92 17.92 13.37
C ALA A 363 3.71 18.80 12.14
N TYR A 364 4.83 19.19 11.55
CA TYR A 364 4.93 19.96 10.33
C TYR A 364 5.57 19.09 9.25
N ALA A 365 4.82 18.82 8.18
CA ALA A 365 5.22 17.90 7.12
C ALA A 365 5.65 18.65 5.86
N ILE A 366 6.78 18.22 5.29
CA ILE A 366 7.29 18.66 3.99
C ILE A 366 7.49 17.46 3.06
N THR A 367 7.81 17.73 1.79
CA THR A 367 8.21 16.71 0.81
C THR A 367 9.72 16.77 0.55
N GLY A 368 10.31 15.64 0.12
CA GLY A 368 11.76 15.53 -0.13
C GLY A 368 12.08 14.93 -1.50
N TYR A 369 11.55 15.53 -2.57
CA TYR A 369 11.81 15.06 -3.94
C TYR A 369 13.02 15.76 -4.58
N PHE A 370 13.78 15.00 -5.39
CA PHE A 370 14.95 15.48 -6.14
C PHE A 370 15.06 14.82 -7.52
N GLY A 371 15.84 15.42 -8.42
CA GLY A 371 16.22 14.84 -9.72
C GLY A 371 15.27 15.18 -10.87
N GLU A 372 14.28 16.06 -10.66
CA GLU A 372 13.32 16.45 -11.70
C GLU A 372 13.96 17.14 -12.90
N GLU A 373 15.10 17.83 -12.72
CA GLU A 373 15.82 18.54 -13.79
C GLU A 373 16.23 17.63 -14.95
N LEU A 374 16.52 16.34 -14.68
CA LEU A 374 16.91 15.39 -15.72
C LEU A 374 15.83 15.16 -16.78
N GLY A 375 14.57 15.37 -16.41
CA GLY A 375 13.42 15.22 -17.30
C GLY A 375 12.98 16.47 -18.03
N GLU A 376 13.57 17.63 -17.73
CA GLU A 376 13.18 18.91 -18.30
C GLU A 376 13.74 19.13 -19.71
N ASP A 377 13.03 19.89 -20.53
CA ASP A 377 13.44 20.22 -21.91
C ASP A 377 14.79 20.92 -21.96
N ALA A 378 15.11 21.76 -20.97
CA ALA A 378 16.37 22.46 -20.87
C ALA A 378 17.59 21.52 -20.75
N MET A 379 17.41 20.34 -20.16
CA MET A 379 18.46 19.34 -20.00
C MET A 379 18.57 18.37 -21.19
N ALA A 380 17.62 18.37 -22.13
CA ALA A 380 17.57 17.42 -23.23
C ALA A 380 18.89 17.29 -24.01
N PRO A 381 19.53 18.38 -24.51
CA PRO A 381 20.76 18.25 -25.28
C PRO A 381 21.92 17.65 -24.49
N ARG A 382 21.95 17.91 -23.17
CA ARG A 382 22.99 17.41 -22.29
C ARG A 382 22.82 15.91 -22.01
N VAL A 383 21.60 15.50 -21.68
CA VAL A 383 21.27 14.09 -21.48
C VAL A 383 21.51 13.26 -22.75
N GLU A 384 21.05 13.74 -23.91
CA GLU A 384 21.29 13.08 -25.19
C GLU A 384 22.78 12.92 -25.49
N GLY A 385 23.58 13.95 -25.16
CA GLY A 385 25.03 13.90 -25.25
C GLY A 385 25.65 12.80 -24.39
N TRP A 386 25.20 12.65 -23.14
CA TRP A 386 25.67 11.58 -22.26
C TRP A 386 25.32 10.19 -22.80
N LEU A 387 24.05 9.99 -23.22
CA LEU A 387 23.58 8.72 -23.77
C LEU A 387 24.36 8.34 -25.04
N SER A 388 24.65 9.30 -25.89
CA SER A 388 25.41 9.05 -27.14
C SER A 388 26.87 8.66 -26.85
N ARG A 389 27.53 9.34 -25.92
CA ARG A 389 28.90 8.99 -25.48
C ARG A 389 28.97 7.63 -24.83
N GLY A 390 28.06 7.36 -23.88
CA GLY A 390 27.99 6.07 -23.19
C GLY A 390 27.76 4.89 -24.13
N GLU A 391 26.87 5.01 -25.11
CA GLU A 391 26.65 3.97 -26.12
C GLU A 391 27.91 3.73 -26.97
N GLN A 392 28.60 4.83 -27.37
CA GLN A 392 29.86 4.73 -28.14
C GLN A 392 30.95 4.07 -27.30
N ALA A 393 31.12 4.45 -26.05
CA ALA A 393 32.11 3.87 -25.14
C ALA A 393 31.85 2.36 -24.91
N ALA A 394 30.60 1.97 -24.65
CA ALA A 394 30.20 0.57 -24.52
C ALA A 394 30.51 -0.23 -25.80
N ARG A 395 30.22 0.32 -26.98
CA ARG A 395 30.52 -0.32 -28.27
C ARG A 395 32.02 -0.50 -28.48
N GLN A 396 32.83 0.51 -28.15
CA GLN A 396 34.30 0.42 -28.25
C GLN A 396 34.87 -0.60 -27.24
N ALA A 397 34.36 -0.62 -26.02
CA ALA A 397 34.76 -1.58 -25.00
C ALA A 397 34.45 -3.03 -25.40
N GLY A 398 33.24 -3.29 -25.88
CA GLY A 398 32.83 -4.62 -26.35
C GLY A 398 33.65 -5.08 -27.57
N SER A 399 33.92 -4.16 -28.52
CA SER A 399 34.78 -4.45 -29.69
C SER A 399 36.21 -4.79 -29.28
N ARG A 400 36.78 -4.08 -28.29
CA ARG A 400 38.12 -4.40 -27.74
C ARG A 400 38.19 -5.77 -27.08
N GLN A 401 37.08 -6.26 -26.54
CA GLN A 401 36.95 -7.62 -25.99
C GLN A 401 36.69 -8.67 -27.08
N GLY A 402 36.67 -8.30 -28.37
CA GLY A 402 36.41 -9.20 -29.48
C GLY A 402 34.96 -9.61 -29.66
N LEU A 403 34.01 -8.96 -28.96
CA LEU A 403 32.62 -9.24 -29.11
C LEU A 403 32.07 -8.79 -30.47
N GLN A 404 31.20 -9.61 -31.06
CA GLN A 404 30.61 -9.36 -32.38
C GLN A 404 29.12 -9.66 -32.39
N ARG A 405 28.38 -9.12 -33.37
CA ARG A 405 26.97 -9.39 -33.66
C ARG A 405 26.08 -9.32 -32.41
N VAL A 406 25.48 -10.45 -31.99
CA VAL A 406 24.54 -10.53 -30.87
C VAL A 406 25.24 -10.19 -29.56
N ALA A 407 26.36 -10.81 -29.25
CA ALA A 407 27.13 -10.57 -28.04
C ALA A 407 27.55 -9.10 -27.87
N LEU A 408 27.95 -8.41 -28.96
CA LEU A 408 28.26 -6.98 -28.91
C LEU A 408 26.99 -6.14 -28.66
N ARG A 409 25.86 -6.50 -29.26
CA ARG A 409 24.58 -5.78 -29.01
C ARG A 409 24.12 -5.93 -27.57
N GLU A 410 24.21 -7.12 -27.02
CA GLU A 410 23.87 -7.38 -25.61
C GLU A 410 24.79 -6.61 -24.68
N PHE A 411 26.10 -6.64 -24.88
CA PHE A 411 27.06 -5.88 -24.12
C PHE A 411 26.76 -4.38 -24.15
N VAL A 412 26.50 -3.82 -25.34
CA VAL A 412 26.14 -2.39 -25.50
C VAL A 412 24.82 -2.09 -24.79
N ARG A 413 23.80 -2.93 -24.95
CA ARG A 413 22.52 -2.74 -24.26
C ARG A 413 22.71 -2.65 -22.74
N ASP A 414 23.54 -3.51 -22.18
CA ASP A 414 23.73 -3.63 -20.73
C ASP A 414 24.64 -2.54 -20.15
N ARG A 415 25.53 -1.94 -20.97
CA ARG A 415 26.57 -1.00 -20.55
C ARG A 415 26.42 0.43 -21.07
N ARG A 416 25.44 0.68 -21.94
CA ARG A 416 25.29 1.98 -22.66
C ARG A 416 25.05 3.18 -21.72
N PHE A 417 24.68 2.96 -20.49
CA PHE A 417 24.34 4.00 -19.53
C PHE A 417 25.41 4.21 -18.44
N ASP A 418 26.44 3.35 -18.36
CA ASP A 418 27.41 3.37 -17.26
C ASP A 418 28.08 4.75 -17.08
N GLU A 419 28.54 5.39 -18.18
CA GLU A 419 29.13 6.73 -18.09
C GLU A 419 28.08 7.81 -17.80
N ALA A 420 26.88 7.68 -18.34
CA ALA A 420 25.80 8.63 -18.15
C ALA A 420 25.27 8.69 -16.71
N PHE A 421 25.36 7.59 -15.94
CA PHE A 421 24.92 7.56 -14.55
C PHE A 421 25.74 8.50 -13.67
N SER A 422 27.06 8.53 -13.81
CA SER A 422 27.91 9.43 -13.04
C SER A 422 27.65 10.90 -13.37
N GLU A 423 27.44 11.23 -14.65
CA GLU A 423 27.11 12.59 -15.10
C GLU A 423 25.74 13.05 -14.58
N ALA A 424 24.74 12.16 -14.62
CA ALA A 424 23.41 12.43 -14.10
C ALA A 424 23.45 12.62 -12.57
N ALA A 425 24.13 11.73 -11.86
CA ALA A 425 24.27 11.81 -10.41
C ALA A 425 24.96 13.10 -9.97
N GLY A 426 26.08 13.48 -10.61
CA GLY A 426 26.77 14.74 -10.30
C GLY A 426 25.91 15.99 -10.59
N THR A 427 25.06 15.92 -11.63
CA THR A 427 24.12 17.02 -11.94
C THR A 427 23.03 17.16 -10.88
N VAL A 428 22.42 16.06 -10.48
CA VAL A 428 21.37 16.03 -9.44
C VAL A 428 21.92 16.43 -8.08
N GLU A 429 23.11 15.91 -7.72
CA GLU A 429 23.77 16.19 -6.44
C GLU A 429 24.08 17.69 -6.29
N ALA A 430 24.59 18.34 -7.34
CA ALA A 430 24.88 19.77 -7.34
C ALA A 430 23.64 20.66 -7.62
N GLY A 431 22.52 20.08 -8.03
CA GLY A 431 21.29 20.75 -8.41
C GLY A 431 20.19 20.64 -7.36
N SER A 432 19.14 19.91 -7.69
CA SER A 432 17.95 19.79 -6.84
C SER A 432 18.25 19.19 -5.46
N LEU A 433 19.17 18.23 -5.37
CA LEU A 433 19.52 17.60 -4.09
C LEU A 433 20.28 18.57 -3.17
N ALA A 434 21.30 19.31 -3.67
CA ALA A 434 21.98 20.33 -2.87
C ALA A 434 20.99 21.37 -2.36
N ARG A 435 20.13 21.90 -3.25
CA ARG A 435 19.09 22.86 -2.84
C ARG A 435 18.18 22.33 -1.75
N LEU A 436 17.78 21.05 -1.87
CA LEU A 436 16.90 20.43 -0.88
C LEU A 436 17.60 20.31 0.48
N VAL A 437 18.84 19.81 0.51
CA VAL A 437 19.58 19.51 1.73
C VAL A 437 20.18 20.77 2.37
N GLU A 438 20.73 21.69 1.57
CA GLU A 438 21.49 22.82 2.08
C GLU A 438 20.61 24.07 2.33
N GLU A 439 19.47 24.19 1.63
CA GLU A 439 18.60 25.37 1.73
C GLU A 439 17.22 25.04 2.33
N LEU A 440 16.49 24.09 1.72
CA LEU A 440 15.08 23.87 2.05
C LEU A 440 14.90 23.12 3.37
N PHE A 441 15.64 22.05 3.61
CA PHE A 441 15.55 21.32 4.89
C PHE A 441 15.91 22.21 6.08
N PRO A 442 17.03 22.96 6.09
CA PRO A 442 17.33 23.90 7.19
C PRO A 442 16.29 25.00 7.36
N TYR A 443 15.74 25.53 6.25
CA TYR A 443 14.67 26.53 6.32
C TYR A 443 13.44 25.97 7.05
N HIS A 444 12.94 24.82 6.61
CA HIS A 444 11.75 24.22 7.20
C HIS A 444 11.99 23.69 8.63
N ALA A 445 13.22 23.29 8.94
CA ALA A 445 13.60 22.95 10.32
C ALA A 445 13.47 24.15 11.26
N ALA A 446 13.95 25.33 10.82
CA ALA A 446 13.79 26.56 11.59
C ALA A 446 12.30 26.96 11.76
N VAL A 447 11.46 26.76 10.73
CA VAL A 447 10.01 26.98 10.83
C VAL A 447 9.37 26.04 11.86
N ALA A 448 9.70 24.76 11.80
CA ALA A 448 9.19 23.74 12.74
C ALA A 448 9.59 24.08 14.19
N GLU A 449 10.87 24.41 14.43
CA GLU A 449 11.39 24.81 15.73
C GLU A 449 10.68 26.06 16.27
N ALA A 450 10.58 27.11 15.44
CA ALA A 450 9.91 28.36 15.81
C ALA A 450 8.42 28.16 16.11
N SER A 451 7.80 27.15 15.53
CA SER A 451 6.40 26.77 15.71
C SER A 451 6.17 25.76 16.82
N GLY A 452 7.22 25.22 17.43
CA GLY A 452 7.12 24.12 18.41
C GLY A 452 6.60 22.81 17.84
N LEU A 453 6.72 22.59 16.53
CA LEU A 453 6.27 21.40 15.82
C LEU A 453 7.43 20.45 15.49
N ARG A 454 7.15 19.17 15.44
CA ARG A 454 8.12 18.18 14.94
C ARG A 454 8.21 18.27 13.42
N LEU A 455 9.43 18.32 12.88
CA LEU A 455 9.65 18.23 11.44
C LEU A 455 9.58 16.77 10.97
N ILE A 456 8.66 16.48 10.07
CA ILE A 456 8.50 15.17 9.42
C ILE A 456 8.43 15.32 7.90
N LEU A 457 8.72 14.23 7.19
CA LEU A 457 8.65 14.20 5.73
C LEU A 457 7.51 13.28 5.30
N SER A 458 6.51 13.85 4.61
CA SER A 458 5.31 13.13 4.19
C SER A 458 5.57 12.17 3.03
N GLU A 459 6.44 12.56 2.11
CA GLU A 459 6.83 11.75 0.95
C GLU A 459 8.11 12.32 0.31
N GLY A 460 9.01 11.43 -0.10
CA GLY A 460 10.26 11.86 -0.73
C GLY A 460 11.00 10.73 -1.45
N GLY A 461 11.97 11.17 -2.22
CA GLY A 461 12.82 10.30 -3.02
C GLY A 461 13.04 10.86 -4.43
N THR A 462 13.44 9.99 -5.35
CA THR A 462 13.71 10.39 -6.73
C THR A 462 12.45 10.82 -7.49
N ARG A 463 12.56 11.93 -8.22
CA ARG A 463 11.60 12.43 -9.21
C ARG A 463 12.23 12.52 -10.60
N ALA A 464 13.25 11.71 -10.86
CA ALA A 464 13.91 11.63 -12.17
C ALA A 464 12.98 10.91 -13.17
N VAL A 465 12.19 11.69 -13.91
CA VAL A 465 11.17 11.25 -14.87
C VAL A 465 11.07 12.27 -16.01
N GLY A 466 10.76 11.83 -17.22
CA GLY A 466 10.48 12.72 -18.35
C GLY A 466 9.28 13.64 -18.08
N ARG A 467 9.40 14.93 -18.45
CA ARG A 467 8.38 15.94 -18.19
C ARG A 467 7.89 16.58 -19.48
N GLY A 468 6.66 17.12 -19.48
CA GLY A 468 6.11 17.81 -20.64
C GLY A 468 6.11 16.91 -21.89
N ALA A 469 6.70 17.39 -22.98
CA ALA A 469 6.81 16.63 -24.24
C ALA A 469 7.74 15.41 -24.15
N ARG A 470 8.59 15.33 -23.13
CA ARG A 470 9.55 14.23 -22.95
C ARG A 470 9.00 13.02 -22.21
N VAL A 471 7.76 13.06 -21.73
CA VAL A 471 7.09 11.90 -21.11
C VAL A 471 7.05 10.70 -22.07
N ASP A 472 6.90 10.94 -23.38
CA ASP A 472 6.82 9.90 -24.39
C ASP A 472 8.17 9.55 -25.03
N ASP A 473 9.27 10.11 -24.53
CA ASP A 473 10.64 9.77 -24.97
C ASP A 473 11.07 8.41 -24.38
N ALA A 474 10.90 7.34 -25.17
CA ALA A 474 11.22 5.98 -24.75
C ALA A 474 12.72 5.78 -24.39
N LYS A 475 13.65 6.53 -25.05
CA LYS A 475 15.08 6.44 -24.77
C LYS A 475 15.41 7.08 -23.41
N LEU A 476 14.83 8.23 -23.14
CA LEU A 476 14.93 8.90 -21.84
C LEU A 476 14.32 8.05 -20.75
N THR A 477 13.12 7.52 -20.95
CA THR A 477 12.44 6.63 -20.00
C THR A 477 13.31 5.42 -19.65
N ALA A 478 13.89 4.75 -20.65
CA ALA A 478 14.77 3.61 -20.41
C ALA A 478 16.03 3.98 -19.60
N PHE A 479 16.62 5.15 -19.87
CA PHE A 479 17.75 5.66 -19.11
C PHE A 479 17.38 6.00 -17.67
N LEU A 480 16.34 6.81 -17.47
CA LEU A 480 15.92 7.23 -16.14
C LEU A 480 15.42 6.05 -15.28
N THR A 481 14.76 5.06 -15.90
CA THR A 481 14.41 3.80 -15.21
C THR A 481 15.67 3.09 -14.72
N ALA A 482 16.69 2.91 -15.56
CA ALA A 482 17.92 2.25 -15.15
C ALA A 482 18.67 3.07 -14.08
N PHE A 483 18.74 4.40 -14.23
CA PHE A 483 19.36 5.30 -13.27
C PHE A 483 18.70 5.25 -11.88
N ASN A 484 17.38 5.21 -11.83
CA ASN A 484 16.62 5.19 -10.57
C ASN A 484 16.90 3.95 -9.70
N TYR A 485 17.46 2.88 -10.25
CA TYR A 485 17.83 1.65 -9.52
C TYR A 485 19.35 1.39 -9.52
N SER A 486 20.15 2.38 -9.92
CA SER A 486 21.61 2.28 -9.98
C SER A 486 22.29 2.48 -8.61
N PRO A 487 23.56 2.08 -8.47
CA PRO A 487 24.36 2.42 -7.29
C PRO A 487 24.54 3.93 -7.08
N GLU A 488 24.57 4.72 -8.18
CA GLU A 488 24.64 6.17 -8.13
C GLU A 488 23.40 6.78 -7.49
N MET A 489 22.21 6.26 -7.80
CA MET A 489 20.97 6.67 -7.14
C MET A 489 20.99 6.33 -5.64
N ALA A 490 21.49 5.16 -5.26
CA ALA A 490 21.63 4.80 -3.85
C ALA A 490 22.53 5.80 -3.09
N ARG A 491 23.62 6.27 -3.72
CA ARG A 491 24.48 7.31 -3.15
C ARG A 491 23.73 8.65 -2.98
N LEU A 492 22.92 9.03 -3.94
CA LEU A 492 22.08 10.24 -3.80
C LEU A 492 21.07 10.12 -2.67
N TYR A 493 20.47 8.94 -2.47
CA TYR A 493 19.61 8.67 -1.32
C TYR A 493 20.37 8.76 0.01
N ASP A 494 21.62 8.29 0.08
CA ASP A 494 22.42 8.43 1.29
C ASP A 494 22.70 9.89 1.64
N VAL A 495 22.96 10.75 0.64
CA VAL A 495 23.06 12.21 0.82
C VAL A 495 21.74 12.81 1.30
N LEU A 496 20.62 12.45 0.67
CA LEU A 496 19.28 12.92 1.06
C LEU A 496 18.96 12.57 2.52
N LEU A 497 19.13 11.31 2.89
CA LEU A 497 18.80 10.81 4.22
C LEU A 497 19.72 11.37 5.30
N SER A 498 21.01 11.55 5.00
CA SER A 498 21.96 12.21 5.90
C SER A 498 21.60 13.67 6.11
N GLY A 499 21.33 14.41 5.04
CA GLY A 499 20.90 15.81 5.12
C GLY A 499 19.57 15.99 5.87
N TRP A 500 18.65 15.02 5.76
CA TRP A 500 17.42 15.00 6.55
C TRP A 500 17.70 14.88 8.06
N VAL A 501 18.57 13.97 8.44
CA VAL A 501 18.99 13.79 9.84
C VAL A 501 19.70 15.04 10.36
N ASP A 502 20.65 15.60 9.59
CA ASP A 502 21.40 16.80 9.95
C ASP A 502 20.51 18.04 10.15
N ALA A 503 19.41 18.11 9.40
CA ALA A 503 18.39 19.15 9.57
C ALA A 503 17.47 18.94 10.80
N GLY A 504 17.60 17.82 11.54
CA GLY A 504 16.75 17.52 12.70
C GLY A 504 15.41 16.89 12.33
N GLY A 505 15.26 16.35 11.12
CA GLY A 505 14.06 15.61 10.71
C GLY A 505 13.88 14.32 11.50
N THR A 506 12.64 14.01 11.90
CA THR A 506 12.36 12.88 12.81
C THR A 506 11.78 11.66 12.12
N LEU A 507 11.01 11.81 11.07
CA LEU A 507 10.41 10.76 10.25
C LEU A 507 10.64 11.07 8.78
N PHE A 508 11.23 10.14 8.05
CA PHE A 508 11.33 10.18 6.59
C PHE A 508 10.36 9.17 5.99
N THR A 509 9.37 9.60 5.22
CA THR A 509 8.48 8.69 4.49
C THR A 509 8.91 8.60 3.04
N ALA A 510 9.39 7.43 2.61
CA ALA A 510 9.76 7.19 1.23
C ALA A 510 8.50 6.97 0.36
N PHE A 511 8.54 7.42 -0.89
CA PHE A 511 7.47 7.20 -1.86
C PHE A 511 8.02 6.42 -3.05
N ALA A 512 7.58 5.17 -3.31
CA ALA A 512 6.63 4.36 -2.57
C ALA A 512 7.20 2.94 -2.35
N ASP A 513 6.42 1.99 -1.83
CA ASP A 513 6.87 0.63 -1.54
C ASP A 513 7.24 -0.16 -2.81
N VAL A 514 6.27 -0.77 -3.48
CA VAL A 514 6.46 -1.63 -4.64
C VAL A 514 5.62 -1.15 -5.82
N ALA A 515 6.27 -0.71 -6.88
CA ALA A 515 5.60 -0.31 -8.12
C ALA A 515 6.52 -0.51 -9.34
N SER A 516 5.97 -1.04 -10.42
CA SER A 516 6.68 -1.16 -11.69
C SER A 516 6.99 0.22 -12.26
N PRO A 517 8.22 0.45 -12.76
CA PRO A 517 8.57 1.71 -13.40
C PRO A 517 7.79 1.92 -14.70
N SER A 518 7.50 3.18 -15.00
CA SER A 518 6.80 3.57 -16.22
C SER A 518 7.34 4.90 -16.77
N LYS A 519 6.78 5.36 -17.88
CA LYS A 519 7.08 6.70 -18.41
C LYS A 519 6.66 7.83 -17.45
N TYR A 520 5.82 7.54 -16.46
CA TYR A 520 5.37 8.48 -15.44
C TYR A 520 6.22 8.46 -14.16
N GLY A 521 7.24 7.61 -14.09
CA GLY A 521 8.22 7.57 -13.01
C GLY A 521 8.58 6.16 -12.56
N SER A 522 9.62 6.10 -11.72
CA SER A 522 10.12 4.89 -11.05
C SER A 522 9.90 5.03 -9.55
N TRP A 523 8.64 5.14 -9.15
CA TRP A 523 8.25 5.48 -7.78
C TRP A 523 8.52 4.36 -6.78
N GLY A 524 8.22 3.10 -7.13
CA GLY A 524 8.46 1.96 -6.24
C GLY A 524 9.93 1.83 -5.84
N ALA A 525 10.18 1.77 -4.54
CA ALA A 525 11.50 1.40 -4.01
C ALA A 525 11.93 0.01 -4.48
N LEU A 526 10.96 -0.88 -4.64
CA LEU A 526 11.06 -2.17 -5.33
C LEU A 526 10.19 -2.14 -6.61
N ARG A 527 10.60 -2.85 -7.66
CA ARG A 527 9.85 -2.98 -8.92
C ARG A 527 8.79 -4.08 -8.86
N HIS A 528 9.04 -5.12 -8.07
CA HIS A 528 8.18 -6.24 -7.73
C HIS A 528 8.67 -6.89 -6.42
N LEU A 529 7.94 -7.84 -5.86
CA LEU A 529 8.24 -8.41 -4.53
C LEU A 529 9.59 -9.15 -4.43
N GLU A 530 10.08 -9.74 -5.52
CA GLU A 530 11.39 -10.41 -5.56
C GLU A 530 12.54 -9.47 -5.99
N ASP A 531 12.25 -8.18 -6.20
CA ASP A 531 13.29 -7.23 -6.59
C ASP A 531 14.30 -7.00 -5.45
N SER A 532 15.54 -6.79 -5.86
CA SER A 532 16.62 -6.35 -4.98
C SER A 532 17.47 -5.33 -5.74
N ASN A 533 17.55 -4.12 -5.23
CA ASN A 533 18.27 -3.04 -5.88
C ASN A 533 18.97 -2.12 -4.86
N PRO A 534 19.99 -1.35 -5.29
CA PRO A 534 20.77 -0.47 -4.40
C PRO A 534 19.94 0.59 -3.66
N ARG A 535 18.88 1.13 -4.29
CA ARG A 535 18.00 2.13 -3.66
C ARG A 535 17.25 1.54 -2.46
N TRP A 536 16.68 0.35 -2.61
CA TRP A 536 16.03 -0.35 -1.50
C TRP A 536 17.01 -0.64 -0.36
N GLN A 537 18.22 -1.08 -0.70
CA GLN A 537 19.25 -1.42 0.29
C GLN A 537 19.63 -0.22 1.16
N VAL A 538 19.78 0.98 0.60
CA VAL A 538 20.10 2.18 1.36
C VAL A 538 18.94 2.64 2.25
N LEU A 539 17.70 2.54 1.76
CA LEU A 539 16.50 2.83 2.56
C LEU A 539 16.41 1.89 3.78
N MET A 540 16.61 0.60 3.59
CA MET A 540 16.57 -0.37 4.69
C MET A 540 17.77 -0.26 5.62
N ALA A 541 18.95 0.17 5.14
CA ALA A 541 20.07 0.49 5.99
C ALA A 541 19.78 1.71 6.88
N TYR A 542 19.13 2.74 6.34
CA TYR A 542 18.63 3.88 7.13
C TYR A 542 17.58 3.45 8.15
N ASN A 543 16.63 2.62 7.76
CA ASN A 543 15.55 2.14 8.63
C ASN A 543 16.06 1.43 9.89
N ARG A 544 17.19 0.73 9.79
CA ARG A 544 17.83 0.03 10.94
C ARG A 544 18.64 0.93 11.88
N LYS A 545 18.79 2.23 11.57
CA LYS A 545 19.44 3.17 12.47
C LYS A 545 18.51 3.49 13.64
N ALA A 546 19.09 3.78 14.80
CA ALA A 546 18.32 4.19 15.97
C ALA A 546 17.52 5.47 15.66
N PRO A 547 16.22 5.54 15.98
CA PRO A 547 15.38 6.70 15.71
C PRO A 547 15.72 7.85 16.64
N ALA A 548 15.22 9.05 16.29
CA ALA A 548 15.18 10.17 17.19
C ALA A 548 14.32 9.86 18.45
N ASP A 549 14.72 10.40 19.59
CA ASP A 549 14.20 10.07 20.95
C ASP A 549 12.71 10.37 21.20
N TRP A 550 11.99 10.89 20.23
CA TRP A 550 10.59 11.31 20.41
C TRP A 550 9.56 10.16 20.44
N VAL A 551 9.99 8.94 20.16
CA VAL A 551 9.13 7.76 20.25
C VAL A 551 9.86 6.63 20.96
N THR A 552 9.44 6.36 22.16
CA THR A 552 9.79 5.15 22.89
C THR A 552 8.80 4.06 22.53
N ARG A 553 9.28 2.94 22.05
CA ARG A 553 8.46 1.81 21.61
C ARG A 553 9.26 0.54 21.84
N ASP A 554 8.68 -0.44 22.51
CA ASP A 554 9.30 -1.76 22.61
C ASP A 554 9.22 -2.45 21.25
N PRO A 555 10.33 -2.71 20.55
CA PRO A 555 10.31 -3.44 19.29
C PRO A 555 9.63 -4.80 19.39
N ALA A 556 9.71 -5.44 20.57
CA ALA A 556 9.09 -6.74 20.82
C ALA A 556 7.56 -6.64 20.94
N ALA A 557 6.98 -5.47 21.23
CA ALA A 557 5.52 -5.30 21.34
C ALA A 557 4.80 -5.61 20.02
N PHE A 558 5.47 -5.41 18.89
CA PHE A 558 4.92 -5.61 17.55
C PHE A 558 5.58 -6.73 16.76
N ALA A 559 6.31 -7.62 17.43
CA ALA A 559 6.80 -8.80 16.74
C ALA A 559 5.59 -9.62 16.27
N ASP A 560 5.49 -9.91 14.96
CA ASP A 560 4.44 -10.75 14.41
C ASP A 560 4.41 -12.13 15.06
N GLY A 561 3.22 -12.74 15.03
CA GLY A 561 3.06 -14.16 15.20
C GLY A 561 3.73 -14.93 14.04
N VAL A 562 3.72 -16.23 14.14
CA VAL A 562 4.28 -17.11 13.11
C VAL A 562 3.22 -17.47 12.07
N THR A 563 3.65 -17.64 10.81
CA THR A 563 2.89 -18.35 9.80
C THR A 563 3.48 -19.76 9.67
N ARG A 564 2.71 -20.82 9.92
CA ARG A 564 3.12 -22.22 9.82
C ARG A 564 2.14 -23.00 8.98
N VAL A 565 2.66 -23.83 8.09
CA VAL A 565 1.89 -24.72 7.24
C VAL A 565 2.38 -26.15 7.51
N ALA A 566 1.47 -27.08 7.78
CA ALA A 566 1.79 -28.50 7.96
C ALA A 566 2.13 -29.17 6.62
N GLY A 567 2.83 -30.32 6.70
CA GLY A 567 3.07 -31.20 5.57
C GLY A 567 1.89 -32.13 5.25
N GLU A 568 2.18 -33.29 4.62
CA GLU A 568 1.14 -34.24 4.18
C GLU A 568 0.58 -35.15 5.30
N GLY A 569 1.17 -35.15 6.49
CA GLY A 569 0.77 -36.02 7.61
C GLY A 569 0.20 -35.23 8.76
N GLY A 570 -0.51 -35.88 9.70
CA GLY A 570 -1.01 -35.23 10.91
C GLY A 570 0.11 -34.66 11.77
N GLU A 571 0.07 -33.37 12.03
CA GLU A 571 1.11 -32.61 12.75
C GLU A 571 0.53 -31.81 13.93
N THR A 572 1.41 -31.38 14.82
CA THR A 572 1.06 -30.37 15.84
C THR A 572 1.75 -29.07 15.53
N LEU A 573 1.00 -28.11 15.03
CA LEU A 573 1.46 -26.74 14.82
C LEU A 573 1.27 -25.91 16.09
N ARG A 574 2.32 -25.21 16.54
CA ARG A 574 2.28 -24.34 17.71
C ARG A 574 2.53 -22.90 17.29
N GLY A 575 1.63 -22.03 17.65
CA GLY A 575 1.78 -20.59 17.55
C GLY A 575 2.52 -19.97 18.73
N THR A 576 2.40 -18.69 18.86
CA THR A 576 2.96 -17.78 19.87
C THR A 576 1.82 -17.09 20.63
N PRO A 577 2.08 -16.30 21.68
CA PRO A 577 1.02 -15.46 22.29
C PRO A 577 0.56 -14.28 21.40
N ARG A 578 0.88 -14.29 20.11
CA ARG A 578 0.63 -13.22 19.15
C ARG A 578 -0.29 -13.68 18.01
N ALA A 579 -0.59 -12.78 17.07
CA ALA A 579 -1.47 -13.09 15.94
C ALA A 579 -0.80 -14.06 14.95
N ASP A 580 -1.09 -15.34 15.07
CA ASP A 580 -0.53 -16.41 14.26
C ASP A 580 -1.44 -16.80 13.08
N VAL A 581 -0.83 -17.39 12.06
CA VAL A 581 -1.54 -18.09 10.99
C VAL A 581 -1.03 -19.53 10.97
N LEU A 582 -1.88 -20.50 11.35
CA LEU A 582 -1.57 -21.92 11.34
C LEU A 582 -2.47 -22.63 10.34
N VAL A 583 -1.85 -23.32 9.39
CA VAL A 583 -2.54 -24.06 8.34
C VAL A 583 -2.14 -25.51 8.44
N GLY A 584 -3.09 -26.37 8.76
CA GLY A 584 -2.97 -27.82 8.65
C GLY A 584 -2.88 -28.24 7.17
N GLY A 585 -2.51 -29.46 6.95
CA GLY A 585 -2.39 -30.04 5.61
C GLY A 585 -3.45 -31.11 5.37
N PRO A 586 -3.16 -32.09 4.52
CA PRO A 586 -3.90 -33.34 4.52
C PRO A 586 -3.43 -34.18 5.72
N GLY A 587 -4.36 -34.53 6.59
CA GLY A 587 -4.08 -35.35 7.78
C GLY A 587 -4.79 -34.80 9.01
N ASP A 588 -4.72 -35.52 10.13
CA ASP A 588 -5.35 -35.10 11.38
C ASP A 588 -4.41 -34.15 12.15
N ASP A 589 -4.63 -32.84 12.05
CA ASP A 589 -3.74 -31.83 12.59
C ASP A 589 -4.21 -31.27 13.95
N ARG A 590 -3.24 -30.80 14.73
CA ARG A 590 -3.49 -30.14 16.02
C ARG A 590 -2.89 -28.74 16.00
N LEU A 591 -3.75 -27.73 15.97
CA LEU A 591 -3.39 -26.32 15.86
C LEU A 591 -3.50 -25.62 17.21
N VAL A 592 -2.39 -25.16 17.77
CA VAL A 592 -2.30 -24.51 19.09
C VAL A 592 -1.95 -23.05 18.91
N GLY A 593 -2.94 -22.15 18.93
CA GLY A 593 -2.75 -20.72 18.74
C GLY A 593 -1.96 -20.05 19.87
N ALA A 594 -2.13 -20.52 21.11
CA ALA A 594 -1.47 -20.01 22.31
C ALA A 594 -1.86 -18.58 22.76
N GLY A 595 -2.74 -17.90 22.06
CA GLY A 595 -3.24 -16.55 22.33
C GLY A 595 -2.96 -15.58 21.18
N GLY A 596 -3.55 -14.38 21.21
CA GLY A 596 -3.46 -13.41 20.12
C GLY A 596 -4.70 -13.40 19.23
N HIS A 597 -4.55 -12.83 18.03
CA HIS A 597 -5.60 -12.79 17.02
C HIS A 597 -5.32 -13.83 15.93
N ASP A 598 -5.52 -15.12 16.27
CA ASP A 598 -5.07 -16.22 15.43
C ASP A 598 -6.02 -16.54 14.28
N ARG A 599 -5.44 -17.07 13.21
CA ARG A 599 -6.15 -17.65 12.07
C ARG A 599 -5.71 -19.10 11.91
N LEU A 600 -6.67 -20.02 12.09
CA LEU A 600 -6.43 -21.46 12.05
C LEU A 600 -7.21 -22.08 10.90
N HIS A 601 -6.54 -22.86 10.07
CA HIS A 601 -7.16 -23.67 9.02
C HIS A 601 -6.73 -25.11 9.18
N GLY A 602 -7.69 -26.02 9.42
CA GLY A 602 -7.39 -27.45 9.63
C GLY A 602 -6.82 -28.09 8.38
N GLY A 603 -7.50 -27.95 7.25
CA GLY A 603 -7.14 -28.65 6.02
C GLY A 603 -8.11 -29.77 5.73
N ALA A 604 -7.58 -30.90 5.26
CA ALA A 604 -8.36 -32.12 5.05
C ALA A 604 -7.98 -33.16 6.12
N GLY A 605 -8.95 -33.66 6.85
CA GLY A 605 -8.73 -34.60 7.95
C GLY A 605 -9.69 -34.35 9.09
N ARG A 606 -9.32 -34.79 10.28
CA ARG A 606 -10.02 -34.46 11.52
C ARG A 606 -9.12 -33.59 12.38
N ASP A 607 -9.36 -32.29 12.33
CA ASP A 607 -8.47 -31.29 12.87
C ASP A 607 -8.95 -30.72 14.20
N ILE A 608 -8.00 -30.43 15.07
CA ILE A 608 -8.25 -29.96 16.44
C ILE A 608 -7.63 -28.59 16.63
N ALA A 609 -8.45 -27.59 16.96
CA ALA A 609 -7.93 -26.30 17.45
C ALA A 609 -7.84 -26.31 18.98
N VAL A 610 -6.71 -25.84 19.51
CA VAL A 610 -6.50 -25.70 20.96
C VAL A 610 -6.53 -24.24 21.35
N LEU A 611 -7.52 -23.87 22.14
CA LEU A 611 -7.71 -22.51 22.64
C LEU A 611 -7.25 -22.40 24.12
N PRO A 612 -6.60 -21.30 24.53
CA PRO A 612 -6.19 -21.10 25.91
C PRO A 612 -7.40 -20.93 26.86
N GLY A 613 -7.27 -21.39 28.08
CA GLY A 613 -8.28 -21.21 29.13
C GLY A 613 -9.45 -22.23 29.08
N ARG A 614 -10.65 -21.78 29.44
CA ARG A 614 -11.85 -22.58 29.55
C ARG A 614 -12.88 -22.21 28.49
N ARG A 615 -13.76 -23.19 28.12
CA ARG A 615 -14.82 -22.99 27.13
C ARG A 615 -15.80 -21.88 27.51
N ASP A 616 -16.21 -21.83 28.79
CA ASP A 616 -17.18 -20.87 29.30
C ASP A 616 -16.71 -19.39 29.23
N ALA A 617 -15.42 -19.17 29.03
CA ALA A 617 -14.83 -17.85 28.85
C ALA A 617 -14.86 -17.34 27.38
N TYR A 618 -15.36 -18.16 26.46
CA TYR A 618 -15.45 -17.80 25.04
C TYR A 618 -16.86 -17.52 24.57
N ARG A 619 -16.98 -16.56 23.66
CA ARG A 619 -18.18 -16.34 22.85
C ARG A 619 -17.89 -16.82 21.44
N PHE A 620 -18.80 -17.61 20.88
CA PHE A 620 -18.71 -18.16 19.54
C PHE A 620 -19.70 -17.48 18.60
N SER A 621 -19.26 -17.27 17.36
CA SER A 621 -20.09 -16.77 16.26
C SER A 621 -19.61 -17.37 14.94
N ARG A 622 -20.44 -17.31 13.89
CA ARG A 622 -20.05 -17.75 12.55
C ARG A 622 -20.00 -16.58 11.58
N ASP A 623 -18.96 -16.57 10.78
CA ASP A 623 -18.75 -15.65 9.66
C ASP A 623 -18.63 -16.51 8.39
N GLY A 624 -19.75 -16.74 7.71
CA GLY A 624 -19.85 -17.72 6.64
C GLY A 624 -19.55 -19.14 7.14
N GLN A 625 -18.56 -19.80 6.57
CA GLN A 625 -18.10 -21.13 7.00
C GLN A 625 -17.11 -21.09 8.17
N ARG A 626 -16.63 -19.90 8.56
CA ARG A 626 -15.66 -19.76 9.65
C ARG A 626 -16.33 -19.74 11.02
N LEU A 627 -15.74 -20.47 11.96
CA LEU A 627 -16.04 -20.32 13.37
C LEU A 627 -15.14 -19.23 13.97
N VAL A 628 -15.73 -18.29 14.68
CA VAL A 628 -15.01 -17.20 15.35
C VAL A 628 -15.19 -17.36 16.85
N ALA A 629 -14.09 -17.49 17.58
CA ALA A 629 -14.04 -17.54 19.04
C ALA A 629 -13.43 -16.25 19.59
N SER A 630 -14.14 -15.58 20.50
CA SER A 630 -13.66 -14.38 21.19
C SER A 630 -13.60 -14.64 22.69
N GLY A 631 -12.41 -14.52 23.31
CA GLY A 631 -12.20 -14.85 24.71
C GLY A 631 -10.79 -14.55 25.21
N PRO A 632 -10.32 -15.23 26.28
CA PRO A 632 -9.01 -14.97 26.90
C PRO A 632 -7.81 -15.12 25.95
N GLY A 633 -7.96 -15.91 24.88
CA GLY A 633 -6.95 -16.08 23.85
C GLY A 633 -7.01 -15.00 22.75
N GLY A 634 -7.85 -13.95 22.88
CA GLY A 634 -8.06 -12.97 21.82
C GLY A 634 -9.21 -13.35 20.88
N LEU A 635 -9.10 -12.97 19.60
CA LEU A 635 -10.08 -13.31 18.55
C LEU A 635 -9.48 -14.36 17.63
N VAL A 636 -9.98 -15.60 17.71
CA VAL A 636 -9.50 -16.71 16.88
C VAL A 636 -10.51 -17.01 15.78
N LYS A 637 -10.09 -16.94 14.52
CA LYS A 637 -10.88 -17.32 13.34
C LYS A 637 -10.45 -18.71 12.87
N MET A 638 -11.40 -19.61 12.68
CA MET A 638 -11.14 -21.01 12.36
C MET A 638 -11.95 -21.47 11.16
N ALA A 639 -11.32 -22.22 10.26
CA ALA A 639 -11.93 -22.89 9.12
C ALA A 639 -11.40 -24.34 9.02
N GLY A 640 -12.22 -25.28 8.55
CA GLY A 640 -11.82 -26.67 8.42
C GLY A 640 -11.36 -27.30 9.75
N ILE A 641 -11.99 -26.92 10.87
CA ILE A 641 -11.72 -27.46 12.20
C ILE A 641 -12.95 -28.25 12.67
N GLU A 642 -12.76 -29.51 12.98
CA GLU A 642 -13.84 -30.40 13.44
C GLU A 642 -14.02 -30.35 14.94
N GLU A 643 -12.95 -30.11 15.71
CA GLU A 643 -12.96 -30.16 17.14
C GLU A 643 -12.17 -29.04 17.82
N LEU A 644 -12.66 -28.59 18.96
CA LEU A 644 -11.96 -27.65 19.83
C LEU A 644 -11.59 -28.31 21.16
N VAL A 645 -10.41 -27.98 21.67
CA VAL A 645 -9.93 -28.33 23.01
C VAL A 645 -9.56 -27.05 23.74
N PHE A 646 -9.91 -26.95 25.01
CA PHE A 646 -9.59 -25.83 25.88
C PHE A 646 -8.49 -26.20 26.85
N SER A 647 -7.40 -25.44 26.89
CA SER A 647 -6.17 -25.82 27.60
C SER A 647 -6.31 -26.00 29.11
N SER A 648 -7.36 -25.42 29.72
CA SER A 648 -7.66 -25.55 31.14
C SER A 648 -8.75 -26.60 31.44
N GLU A 649 -9.26 -27.30 30.43
CA GLU A 649 -10.22 -28.39 30.57
C GLU A 649 -9.58 -29.67 30.07
N ALA A 650 -9.54 -30.71 30.90
CA ALA A 650 -8.86 -31.96 30.55
C ALA A 650 -9.37 -32.52 29.22
N ASP A 651 -8.53 -32.54 28.19
CA ASP A 651 -8.62 -33.13 26.85
C ASP A 651 -10.03 -33.69 26.43
N GLN A 652 -11.08 -32.90 26.60
CA GLN A 652 -12.41 -33.23 26.11
C GLN A 652 -12.69 -32.41 24.84
N PRO A 653 -12.53 -33.01 23.67
CA PRO A 653 -12.86 -32.34 22.43
C PRO A 653 -14.33 -31.96 22.35
N VAL A 654 -14.62 -30.76 21.89
CA VAL A 654 -15.97 -30.26 21.62
C VAL A 654 -16.11 -30.12 20.10
N ALA A 655 -17.17 -30.73 19.55
CA ALA A 655 -17.42 -30.59 18.12
C ALA A 655 -17.67 -29.13 17.72
N ALA A 656 -16.92 -28.63 16.74
CA ALA A 656 -17.02 -27.26 16.21
C ALA A 656 -18.39 -26.98 15.57
N SER A 657 -19.07 -28.03 15.07
CA SER A 657 -20.40 -27.94 14.47
C SER A 657 -21.51 -27.60 15.51
N GLY A 658 -21.25 -27.80 16.80
CA GLY A 658 -22.18 -27.52 17.91
C GLY A 658 -21.95 -26.13 18.56
N LEU A 659 -21.08 -25.29 18.02
CA LEU A 659 -20.71 -23.95 18.51
C LEU A 659 -21.09 -22.83 17.47
#